data_c397016bcab9d90638f3f6f5de54132e
#
_entry.id   c397016bcab9d90638f3f6f5de54132e
#
_cell.length_a   1.000
_cell.length_b   1.000
_cell.length_c   1.000
_cell.angle_alpha   90.00
_cell.angle_beta   90.00
_cell.angle_gamma   90.00
#
_symmetry.space_group_name_H-M   'P 1'
#
loop_
_entity.id
_entity.type
_entity.pdbx_description
1 polymer ?
#
loop_
_entity_poly.entity_id
_entity_poly.type
_entity_poly.pdbx_seq_one_letter_code
_entity_poly.pdbx_strand_id
1 'polypeptide(L)'
;MSDQDVNPEHISDAQPAGTGLVLPGQTLPTTLYVIPIHNRPFFPAQVLPVIVNEEPWAETLELVAKTDHHSLALFFMDNPPEDPRHFDVNSLPEHGTLVRVHHASREGGKLQFVAQGLSRVRIRGWIKRHRPPFMVEVDYPKTPIDPSDEVKAYGMALINAIKELLPLNPLYSEELKNYLNRFSPNDPSPLTDFAAALTTAPGGELQEVLDTVPILKRMEKVLPLLRKEVEVARLQKELSAEVNRKIGEHQREFFLKEQLKIIQQELGITKDDKSADADEFRARLEGKVLPEQARKRIDEELNKLSILESGSPEYAVTRNYLDWATALPWGVYGKDKLDLKHARKVLDKHHAGLDDIKDRILEFLAVGSFKGEIAGSIVLLVGPPGVGKTSIGKSIAESLGRPFYRFSVGGMRDEAEIKGHRRTYIGALPGKLVQALKEVEVMNPVIMLDEIDKLGASYQGDPASALLETLDPEQNVEFLDHYLDLRLDLSKVLFVCTANTLDSIPGPLLDRMEVIRLSGYIAEEKLAIAKRHLWPKQLEKAGVPKGRLSISDAALRAEIEGYAREAGVRQLEKQLGKLVRKSVVKLLEDPESKVKIGPRDLEDYLGMPVFRSEQVLSGIGVITGLAWTSMGGATLPIEATRIHTLNRGFKLTGQLGDVMKESAEIAYSYIGSHLKKYGGDPTFFDQAFVHLHVPEGATPKDGPSAGVTMASALLSLARNQVPKKGVAMTGELTLTGQVLPIGGVREKVIAARRQKIFELILPEANRGHFEELPDYLREGLTVHFAKRYGDVAKVLFPA
;
A
#
# COMPACT_ATOMS: atom_id res chain seq x y z
N MET A 1 19.41 2.78 -44.17
CA MET A 1 18.83 3.49 -45.29
C MET A 1 17.49 4.00 -44.77
N SER A 2 17.21 5.26 -44.58
CA SER A 2 17.92 6.53 -44.74
C SER A 2 17.35 7.50 -43.72
N ASP A 3 18.24 8.08 -42.93
CA ASP A 3 17.97 9.26 -42.12
C ASP A 3 17.54 10.40 -43.05
N GLN A 4 16.49 11.08 -42.69
CA GLN A 4 16.22 12.44 -43.14
C GLN A 4 16.24 13.38 -41.94
N ASP A 5 17.40 13.98 -41.76
CA ASP A 5 17.63 15.18 -41.00
C ASP A 5 16.65 16.28 -41.45
N VAL A 6 15.81 16.74 -40.52
CA VAL A 6 15.06 18.00 -40.68
C VAL A 6 15.83 19.10 -39.94
N ASN A 7 16.48 19.91 -40.73
CA ASN A 7 17.25 21.10 -40.40
C ASN A 7 16.44 22.09 -39.57
N PRO A 8 16.92 22.59 -38.43
CA PRO A 8 16.26 23.61 -37.64
C PRO A 8 16.72 25.04 -38.04
N GLU A 9 16.35 25.47 -39.22
CA GLU A 9 16.50 26.88 -39.63
C GLU A 9 15.27 27.33 -40.40
N HIS A 10 14.31 27.86 -39.65
CA HIS A 10 13.41 28.97 -40.05
C HIS A 10 12.52 29.31 -38.84
N ILE A 11 13.13 29.94 -37.84
CA ILE A 11 12.35 30.83 -36.95
C ILE A 11 12.29 32.17 -37.67
N SER A 12 11.29 32.36 -38.50
CA SER A 12 10.91 33.68 -38.95
C SER A 12 10.31 34.44 -37.77
N ASP A 13 10.82 35.64 -37.53
CA ASP A 13 10.29 36.62 -36.59
C ASP A 13 8.76 36.69 -36.69
N ALA A 14 8.06 36.02 -35.83
CA ALA A 14 6.66 36.28 -35.60
C ALA A 14 6.60 37.54 -34.75
N GLN A 15 6.17 38.60 -35.38
CA GLN A 15 5.70 39.84 -34.74
C GLN A 15 4.85 39.46 -33.52
N PRO A 16 4.93 40.16 -32.38
CA PRO A 16 4.08 39.93 -31.24
C PRO A 16 2.64 40.00 -31.68
N ALA A 17 1.94 38.89 -31.65
CA ALA A 17 0.54 38.79 -31.97
C ALA A 17 -0.20 39.80 -31.10
N GLY A 18 -0.75 40.80 -31.80
CA GLY A 18 -1.56 41.84 -31.21
C GLY A 18 -2.63 41.24 -30.31
N THR A 19 -3.00 41.99 -29.31
CA THR A 19 -4.13 41.82 -28.44
C THR A 19 -5.37 41.40 -29.22
N GLY A 20 -5.55 40.10 -29.44
CA GLY A 20 -6.74 39.56 -30.07
C GLY A 20 -7.87 39.46 -29.06
N LEU A 21 -8.41 40.59 -28.63
CA LEU A 21 -9.83 40.71 -28.37
C LEU A 21 -10.55 40.14 -29.60
N VAL A 22 -11.42 39.18 -29.40
CA VAL A 22 -12.29 38.63 -30.47
C VAL A 22 -12.90 39.82 -31.17
N LEU A 23 -12.46 40.11 -32.40
CA LEU A 23 -13.03 41.21 -33.19
C LEU A 23 -14.51 40.94 -33.36
N PRO A 24 -15.37 42.02 -33.29
CA PRO A 24 -16.78 41.89 -33.58
C PRO A 24 -16.93 41.36 -35.03
N GLY A 25 -17.33 40.10 -35.17
CA GLY A 25 -17.45 39.41 -36.46
C GLY A 25 -16.87 38.02 -36.57
N GLN A 26 -16.05 37.57 -35.64
CA GLN A 26 -15.66 36.16 -35.57
C GLN A 26 -16.77 35.37 -34.85
N THR A 27 -17.54 34.59 -35.59
CA THR A 27 -18.51 33.64 -35.02
C THR A 27 -17.77 32.56 -34.33
N LEU A 28 -17.94 32.46 -33.00
CA LEU A 28 -17.40 31.34 -32.22
C LEU A 28 -18.03 30.01 -32.70
N PRO A 29 -17.29 28.89 -32.77
CA PRO A 29 -17.77 27.63 -33.27
C PRO A 29 -18.90 27.10 -32.35
N THR A 30 -20.01 26.71 -32.96
CA THR A 30 -21.17 26.17 -32.23
C THR A 30 -20.99 24.70 -31.84
N THR A 31 -20.02 24.01 -32.46
CA THR A 31 -19.68 22.60 -32.19
C THR A 31 -18.23 22.47 -31.88
N LEU A 32 -17.89 21.73 -30.82
CA LEU A 32 -16.52 21.57 -30.36
C LEU A 32 -16.21 20.10 -30.00
N TYR A 33 -14.97 19.72 -30.21
CA TYR A 33 -14.41 18.52 -29.60
C TYR A 33 -14.13 18.78 -28.14
N VAL A 34 -14.27 17.72 -27.30
CA VAL A 34 -14.08 17.76 -25.85
C VAL A 34 -12.90 16.92 -25.43
N ILE A 35 -12.04 17.49 -24.61
CA ILE A 35 -11.00 16.74 -23.87
C ILE A 35 -11.20 17.02 -22.37
N PRO A 36 -11.42 16.01 -21.54
CA PRO A 36 -11.42 16.17 -20.09
C PRO A 36 -10.00 16.36 -19.60
N ILE A 37 -9.82 17.25 -18.63
CA ILE A 37 -8.55 17.50 -17.94
C ILE A 37 -8.71 17.22 -16.45
N HIS A 38 -7.60 16.81 -15.83
CA HIS A 38 -7.52 16.46 -14.43
C HIS A 38 -6.66 17.48 -13.68
N ASN A 39 -6.63 17.43 -12.39
CA ASN A 39 -5.91 18.29 -11.47
C ASN A 39 -6.58 19.65 -11.25
N ARG A 40 -6.90 20.41 -12.29
CA ARG A 40 -7.56 21.71 -12.17
C ARG A 40 -8.26 22.13 -13.44
N PRO A 41 -9.35 22.93 -13.35
CA PRO A 41 -10.02 23.50 -14.51
C PRO A 41 -9.12 24.51 -15.24
N PHE A 42 -9.32 24.63 -16.54
CA PHE A 42 -8.66 25.62 -17.37
C PHE A 42 -9.53 26.89 -17.45
N PHE A 43 -8.93 28.07 -17.20
CA PHE A 43 -9.68 29.32 -17.21
C PHE A 43 -9.49 30.08 -18.52
N PRO A 44 -10.49 30.91 -18.93
CA PRO A 44 -10.26 31.91 -19.97
C PRO A 44 -9.08 32.82 -19.63
N ALA A 45 -8.40 33.35 -20.63
CA ALA A 45 -7.19 34.18 -20.51
C ALA A 45 -5.92 33.45 -20.02
N GLN A 46 -5.94 32.17 -19.73
CA GLN A 46 -4.73 31.36 -19.49
C GLN A 46 -4.08 30.93 -20.80
N VAL A 47 -2.73 30.87 -20.76
CA VAL A 47 -1.94 30.22 -21.83
C VAL A 47 -0.97 29.28 -21.15
N LEU A 48 -1.24 27.97 -21.21
CA LEU A 48 -0.45 26.95 -20.50
C LEU A 48 -0.30 25.68 -21.36
N PRO A 49 0.78 24.93 -21.18
CA PRO A 49 0.90 23.60 -21.75
C PRO A 49 -0.09 22.64 -21.07
N VAL A 50 -0.80 21.87 -21.86
CA VAL A 50 -1.70 20.80 -21.43
C VAL A 50 -1.09 19.47 -21.88
N ILE A 51 -1.01 18.53 -20.95
CA ILE A 51 -0.48 17.20 -21.20
C ILE A 51 -1.59 16.18 -20.95
N VAL A 52 -1.90 15.38 -21.97
CA VAL A 52 -2.88 14.29 -21.90
C VAL A 52 -2.26 13.00 -22.42
N ASN A 53 -2.83 11.86 -22.10
CA ASN A 53 -2.40 10.59 -22.64
C ASN A 53 -2.65 10.55 -24.15
N GLU A 54 -1.77 9.90 -24.92
CA GLU A 54 -1.92 9.78 -26.38
C GLU A 54 -3.22 9.02 -26.72
N GLU A 55 -3.44 7.89 -26.11
CA GLU A 55 -4.72 7.19 -26.19
C GLU A 55 -5.63 7.60 -25.02
N PRO A 56 -6.87 8.02 -25.28
CA PRO A 56 -7.64 7.97 -26.55
C PRO A 56 -7.69 9.32 -27.30
N TRP A 57 -6.84 10.32 -26.99
CA TRP A 57 -7.04 11.73 -27.40
C TRP A 57 -6.30 12.12 -28.70
N ALA A 58 -5.45 11.25 -29.26
CA ALA A 58 -4.70 11.54 -30.49
C ALA A 58 -5.61 11.91 -31.66
N GLU A 59 -6.62 11.09 -31.93
CA GLU A 59 -7.60 11.32 -33.00
C GLU A 59 -8.35 12.67 -32.81
N THR A 60 -8.66 13.01 -31.56
CA THR A 60 -9.33 14.28 -31.23
C THR A 60 -8.48 15.48 -31.64
N LEU A 61 -7.19 15.50 -31.30
CA LEU A 61 -6.30 16.59 -31.67
C LEU A 61 -6.03 16.67 -33.18
N GLU A 62 -5.93 15.53 -33.88
CA GLU A 62 -5.80 15.50 -35.35
C GLU A 62 -7.03 16.07 -36.04
N LEU A 63 -8.21 15.80 -35.50
CA LEU A 63 -9.45 16.40 -36.03
C LEU A 63 -9.55 17.90 -35.73
N VAL A 64 -9.14 18.33 -34.53
CA VAL A 64 -9.08 19.76 -34.17
C VAL A 64 -8.10 20.51 -35.09
N ALA A 65 -6.97 19.93 -35.42
CA ALA A 65 -5.99 20.53 -36.34
C ALA A 65 -6.52 20.72 -37.77
N LYS A 66 -7.54 19.95 -38.15
CA LYS A 66 -8.21 20.09 -39.47
C LYS A 66 -9.36 21.10 -39.47
N THR A 67 -9.74 21.66 -38.34
CA THR A 67 -10.77 22.71 -38.24
C THR A 67 -10.16 24.08 -38.46
N ASP A 68 -10.90 25.00 -39.11
CA ASP A 68 -10.41 26.35 -39.39
C ASP A 68 -10.15 27.19 -38.12
N HIS A 69 -10.80 26.83 -37.01
CA HIS A 69 -10.67 27.54 -35.74
C HIS A 69 -9.62 26.95 -34.79
N HIS A 70 -9.07 25.77 -35.03
CA HIS A 70 -8.07 25.07 -34.20
C HIS A 70 -8.42 25.08 -32.70
N SER A 71 -9.69 24.91 -32.37
CA SER A 71 -10.14 25.06 -30.99
C SER A 71 -10.92 23.84 -30.52
N LEU A 72 -10.83 23.58 -29.24
CA LEU A 72 -11.57 22.52 -28.55
C LEU A 72 -12.08 23.03 -27.19
N ALA A 73 -12.90 22.24 -26.52
CA ALA A 73 -13.37 22.53 -25.16
C ALA A 73 -12.66 21.65 -24.15
N LEU A 74 -12.09 22.28 -23.12
CA LEU A 74 -11.53 21.58 -21.95
C LEU A 74 -12.55 21.60 -20.81
N PHE A 75 -12.83 20.42 -20.25
CA PHE A 75 -13.69 20.25 -19.08
C PHE A 75 -12.91 19.59 -17.96
N PHE A 76 -13.08 20.12 -16.75
CA PHE A 76 -12.44 19.54 -15.57
C PHE A 76 -13.17 18.29 -15.11
N MET A 77 -12.42 17.28 -14.66
CA MET A 77 -12.94 16.06 -14.07
C MET A 77 -12.14 15.69 -12.84
N ASP A 78 -12.77 15.72 -11.68
CA ASP A 78 -12.11 15.50 -10.38
C ASP A 78 -11.61 14.06 -10.21
N ASN A 79 -12.40 13.09 -10.65
CA ASN A 79 -12.08 11.66 -10.55
C ASN A 79 -12.15 10.99 -11.93
N PRO A 80 -11.04 10.97 -12.68
CA PRO A 80 -11.00 10.28 -13.96
C PRO A 80 -11.12 8.75 -13.78
N PRO A 81 -11.83 8.06 -14.68
CA PRO A 81 -11.83 6.61 -14.67
C PRO A 81 -10.43 6.07 -15.00
N GLU A 82 -10.05 4.95 -14.39
CA GLU A 82 -8.77 4.26 -14.66
C GLU A 82 -8.65 3.84 -16.14
N ASP A 83 -9.78 3.44 -16.75
CA ASP A 83 -9.84 3.14 -18.20
C ASP A 83 -10.63 4.25 -18.91
N PRO A 84 -9.99 5.02 -19.82
CA PRO A 84 -10.64 6.08 -20.60
C PRO A 84 -11.85 5.62 -21.45
N ARG A 85 -12.00 4.32 -21.67
CA ARG A 85 -13.17 3.78 -22.39
C ARG A 85 -14.45 3.73 -21.56
N HIS A 86 -14.33 3.86 -20.24
CA HIS A 86 -15.44 3.92 -19.29
C HIS A 86 -15.79 5.36 -18.88
N PHE A 87 -15.45 6.33 -19.74
CA PHE A 87 -15.73 7.72 -19.50
C PHE A 87 -17.24 8.00 -19.45
N ASP A 88 -17.72 8.47 -18.28
CA ASP A 88 -19.10 8.92 -18.15
C ASP A 88 -19.21 10.42 -18.49
N VAL A 89 -19.79 10.71 -19.63
CA VAL A 89 -20.03 12.10 -20.10
C VAL A 89 -20.95 12.89 -19.16
N ASN A 90 -21.76 12.24 -18.33
CA ASN A 90 -22.63 12.91 -17.37
C ASN A 90 -21.89 13.39 -16.11
N SER A 91 -20.64 12.99 -15.91
CA SER A 91 -19.81 13.43 -14.80
C SER A 91 -19.09 14.75 -15.08
N LEU A 92 -19.18 15.29 -16.30
CA LEU A 92 -18.60 16.58 -16.62
C LEU A 92 -19.39 17.74 -16.00
N PRO A 93 -18.71 18.81 -15.55
CA PRO A 93 -19.34 20.01 -15.03
C PRO A 93 -20.12 20.75 -16.11
N GLU A 94 -20.99 21.67 -15.69
CA GLU A 94 -21.85 22.45 -16.62
C GLU A 94 -21.00 23.33 -17.53
N HIS A 95 -19.92 23.92 -17.02
CA HIS A 95 -19.06 24.83 -17.77
C HIS A 95 -17.64 24.29 -17.94
N GLY A 96 -17.10 24.52 -19.12
CA GLY A 96 -15.71 24.30 -19.46
C GLY A 96 -15.12 25.56 -20.11
N THR A 97 -13.95 25.41 -20.71
CA THR A 97 -13.26 26.52 -21.40
C THR A 97 -12.99 26.18 -22.86
N LEU A 98 -13.41 27.05 -23.76
CA LEU A 98 -12.95 27.07 -25.15
C LEU A 98 -11.47 27.42 -25.17
N VAL A 99 -10.65 26.55 -25.74
CA VAL A 99 -9.22 26.81 -25.91
C VAL A 99 -8.82 26.72 -27.38
N ARG A 100 -7.88 27.56 -27.78
CA ARG A 100 -7.17 27.42 -29.04
C ARG A 100 -5.91 26.60 -28.82
N VAL A 101 -5.66 25.63 -29.68
CA VAL A 101 -4.52 24.75 -29.63
C VAL A 101 -3.36 25.33 -30.42
N HIS A 102 -2.22 25.50 -29.82
CA HIS A 102 -0.95 25.87 -30.42
C HIS A 102 0.07 24.77 -30.18
N HIS A 103 0.97 24.55 -31.12
CA HIS A 103 2.09 23.60 -30.99
C HIS A 103 1.75 22.29 -30.26
N ALA A 104 1.32 21.30 -31.00
CA ALA A 104 1.11 19.96 -30.45
C ALA A 104 2.33 19.07 -30.76
N SER A 105 2.85 18.37 -29.75
CA SER A 105 3.94 17.41 -29.87
C SER A 105 3.55 16.08 -29.21
N ARG A 106 4.22 15.00 -29.67
CA ARG A 106 4.06 13.65 -29.10
C ARG A 106 5.40 13.24 -28.49
N GLU A 107 5.38 12.84 -27.23
CA GLU A 107 6.56 12.38 -26.53
C GLU A 107 6.20 11.34 -25.45
N GLY A 108 6.82 10.16 -25.51
CA GLY A 108 6.67 9.13 -24.47
C GLY A 108 5.23 8.65 -24.22
N GLY A 109 4.38 8.52 -25.27
CA GLY A 109 2.97 8.09 -25.12
C GLY A 109 2.05 9.19 -24.56
N LYS A 110 2.52 10.44 -24.48
CA LYS A 110 1.77 11.63 -24.09
C LYS A 110 1.69 12.63 -25.21
N LEU A 111 0.59 13.36 -25.24
CA LEU A 111 0.38 14.49 -26.13
C LEU A 111 0.53 15.77 -25.30
N GLN A 112 1.39 16.67 -25.74
CA GLN A 112 1.57 17.97 -25.15
C GLN A 112 1.21 19.04 -26.15
N PHE A 113 0.37 19.99 -25.75
CA PHE A 113 0.02 21.14 -26.58
C PHE A 113 -0.13 22.39 -25.73
N VAL A 114 0.13 23.55 -26.32
CA VAL A 114 -0.13 24.83 -25.67
C VAL A 114 -1.58 25.22 -25.90
N ALA A 115 -2.35 25.35 -24.82
CA ALA A 115 -3.73 25.77 -24.84
C ALA A 115 -3.85 27.26 -24.47
N GLN A 116 -4.56 28.02 -25.27
CA GLN A 116 -4.95 29.42 -25.00
C GLN A 116 -6.45 29.46 -24.71
N GLY A 117 -6.82 29.81 -23.49
CA GLY A 117 -8.22 29.98 -23.07
C GLY A 117 -8.85 31.23 -23.69
N LEU A 118 -9.99 31.06 -24.35
CA LEU A 118 -10.69 32.13 -25.05
C LEU A 118 -11.95 32.55 -24.34
N SER A 119 -12.83 31.61 -23.99
CA SER A 119 -14.16 31.90 -23.42
C SER A 119 -14.66 30.71 -22.61
N ARG A 120 -15.59 30.95 -21.70
CA ARG A 120 -16.42 29.88 -21.10
C ARG A 120 -17.31 29.25 -22.12
N VAL A 121 -17.51 27.94 -22.01
CA VAL A 121 -18.48 27.19 -22.80
C VAL A 121 -19.39 26.40 -21.88
N ARG A 122 -20.64 26.26 -22.30
CA ARG A 122 -21.62 25.39 -21.66
C ARG A 122 -22.12 24.36 -22.67
N ILE A 123 -22.21 23.11 -22.25
CA ILE A 123 -22.76 22.06 -23.13
C ILE A 123 -24.25 22.25 -23.28
N ARG A 124 -24.71 22.38 -24.53
CA ARG A 124 -26.10 22.41 -24.89
C ARG A 124 -26.64 21.03 -25.23
N GLY A 125 -25.82 20.24 -25.89
CA GLY A 125 -26.18 18.89 -26.28
C GLY A 125 -24.96 18.10 -26.76
N TRP A 126 -25.11 16.77 -26.76
CA TRP A 126 -24.07 15.87 -27.24
C TRP A 126 -24.34 15.44 -28.68
N ILE A 127 -23.36 15.63 -29.56
CA ILE A 127 -23.41 15.17 -30.95
C ILE A 127 -22.79 13.75 -31.01
N LYS A 128 -21.67 13.53 -30.32
CA LYS A 128 -20.99 12.25 -30.25
C LYS A 128 -20.55 12.02 -28.81
N ARG A 129 -21.16 11.03 -28.11
CA ARG A 129 -20.99 10.84 -26.67
C ARG A 129 -20.50 9.47 -26.22
N HIS A 130 -20.47 8.43 -27.09
CA HIS A 130 -20.24 7.06 -26.62
C HIS A 130 -18.78 6.64 -26.61
N ARG A 131 -17.95 7.29 -27.42
CA ARG A 131 -16.50 7.05 -27.49
C ARG A 131 -15.77 8.26 -28.07
N PRO A 132 -14.52 8.49 -27.69
CA PRO A 132 -13.70 9.52 -28.34
C PRO A 132 -13.60 9.33 -29.85
N PRO A 133 -13.49 10.40 -30.63
CA PRO A 133 -13.51 11.80 -30.21
C PRO A 133 -14.93 12.29 -29.83
N PHE A 134 -15.05 12.87 -28.63
CA PHE A 134 -16.31 13.44 -28.15
C PHE A 134 -16.60 14.76 -28.83
N MET A 135 -17.88 15.01 -29.17
CA MET A 135 -18.31 16.25 -29.82
C MET A 135 -19.56 16.76 -29.17
N VAL A 136 -19.59 18.05 -28.89
CA VAL A 136 -20.70 18.75 -28.23
C VAL A 136 -21.16 19.96 -29.04
N GLU A 137 -22.44 20.25 -28.95
CA GLU A 137 -22.99 21.55 -29.25
C GLU A 137 -22.89 22.44 -28.03
N VAL A 138 -22.38 23.66 -28.19
CA VAL A 138 -22.10 24.58 -27.08
C VAL A 138 -22.77 25.91 -27.24
N ASP A 139 -23.03 26.55 -26.11
CA ASP A 139 -23.30 27.98 -26.03
C ASP A 139 -22.22 28.70 -25.22
N TYR A 140 -22.17 30.02 -25.36
CA TYR A 140 -21.17 30.88 -24.73
C TYR A 140 -21.86 31.81 -23.73
N PRO A 141 -21.88 31.46 -22.44
CA PRO A 141 -22.52 32.27 -21.43
C PRO A 141 -21.79 33.60 -21.30
N LYS A 142 -22.53 34.68 -21.63
CA LYS A 142 -21.99 36.06 -21.50
C LYS A 142 -22.04 36.47 -20.04
N THR A 143 -20.94 36.98 -19.52
CA THR A 143 -20.92 37.61 -18.20
C THR A 143 -21.70 38.92 -18.27
N PRO A 144 -22.78 39.11 -17.48
CA PRO A 144 -23.51 40.39 -17.47
C PRO A 144 -22.56 41.50 -17.03
N ILE A 145 -22.63 42.65 -17.74
CA ILE A 145 -21.87 43.84 -17.35
C ILE A 145 -22.53 44.38 -16.08
N ASP A 146 -21.81 44.47 -15.01
CA ASP A 146 -22.25 45.00 -13.73
C ASP A 146 -21.40 46.23 -13.39
N PRO A 147 -21.95 47.45 -13.56
CA PRO A 147 -21.20 48.70 -13.33
C PRO A 147 -21.18 49.11 -11.85
N SER A 148 -21.60 48.24 -10.93
CA SER A 148 -21.72 48.57 -9.51
C SER A 148 -20.37 48.94 -8.89
N ASP A 149 -20.43 49.80 -7.88
CA ASP A 149 -19.24 50.19 -7.13
C ASP A 149 -18.65 49.02 -6.33
N GLU A 150 -19.49 48.01 -6.01
CA GLU A 150 -19.05 46.76 -5.40
C GLU A 150 -18.11 45.97 -6.31
N VAL A 151 -18.45 45.82 -7.59
CA VAL A 151 -17.60 45.14 -8.59
C VAL A 151 -16.26 45.88 -8.75
N LYS A 152 -16.26 47.19 -8.73
CA LYS A 152 -15.03 47.98 -8.80
C LYS A 152 -14.19 47.79 -7.55
N ALA A 153 -14.83 47.77 -6.36
CA ALA A 153 -14.13 47.55 -5.10
C ALA A 153 -13.47 46.14 -5.02
N TYR A 154 -14.22 45.11 -5.46
CA TYR A 154 -13.65 43.74 -5.54
C TYR A 154 -12.54 43.63 -6.58
N GLY A 155 -12.68 44.31 -7.74
CA GLY A 155 -11.63 44.38 -8.76
C GLY A 155 -10.34 44.98 -8.21
N MET A 156 -10.44 46.08 -7.49
CA MET A 156 -9.29 46.72 -6.83
C MET A 156 -8.70 45.80 -5.76
N ALA A 157 -9.53 45.09 -4.99
CA ALA A 157 -9.04 44.13 -3.98
C ALA A 157 -8.28 42.95 -4.62
N LEU A 158 -8.77 42.42 -5.74
CA LEU A 158 -8.08 41.37 -6.51
C LEU A 158 -6.74 41.87 -7.06
N ILE A 159 -6.71 43.06 -7.68
CA ILE A 159 -5.47 43.66 -8.19
C ILE A 159 -4.43 43.82 -7.06
N ASN A 160 -4.87 44.30 -5.89
CA ASN A 160 -3.97 44.50 -4.76
C ASN A 160 -3.44 43.13 -4.23
N ALA A 161 -4.29 42.13 -4.11
CA ALA A 161 -3.87 40.81 -3.68
C ALA A 161 -2.90 40.15 -4.68
N ILE A 162 -3.12 40.30 -5.98
CA ILE A 162 -2.18 39.83 -7.00
C ILE A 162 -0.85 40.58 -6.91
N LYS A 163 -0.87 41.92 -6.75
CA LYS A 163 0.35 42.71 -6.58
C LYS A 163 1.14 42.34 -5.32
N GLU A 164 0.46 41.88 -4.27
CA GLU A 164 1.08 41.37 -3.05
C GLU A 164 1.67 39.97 -3.25
N LEU A 165 1.01 39.10 -4.04
CA LEU A 165 1.47 37.75 -4.34
C LEU A 165 2.74 37.73 -5.22
N LEU A 166 2.81 38.60 -6.22
CA LEU A 166 3.88 38.61 -7.22
C LEU A 166 5.32 38.63 -6.64
N PRO A 167 5.66 39.50 -5.66
CA PRO A 167 7.02 39.55 -5.08
C PRO A 167 7.31 38.37 -4.12
N LEU A 168 6.31 37.59 -3.78
CA LEU A 168 6.46 36.45 -2.86
C LEU A 168 6.85 35.16 -3.58
N ASN A 169 6.54 35.04 -4.87
CA ASN A 169 6.87 33.85 -5.65
C ASN A 169 7.90 34.17 -6.74
N PRO A 170 9.14 33.59 -6.65
CA PRO A 170 10.20 33.87 -7.62
C PRO A 170 9.92 33.37 -9.05
N LEU A 171 8.93 32.52 -9.22
CA LEU A 171 8.51 31.99 -10.54
C LEU A 171 7.69 33.01 -11.35
N TYR A 172 7.22 34.09 -10.72
CA TYR A 172 6.44 35.13 -11.41
C TYR A 172 7.37 36.19 -11.99
N SER A 173 7.54 36.11 -13.33
CA SER A 173 8.41 37.02 -14.07
C SER A 173 7.88 38.48 -14.14
N GLU A 174 8.75 39.39 -14.52
CA GLU A 174 8.33 40.79 -14.80
C GLU A 174 7.28 40.90 -15.91
N GLU A 175 7.22 39.92 -16.80
CA GLU A 175 6.20 39.82 -17.86
C GLU A 175 4.79 39.72 -17.27
N LEU A 176 4.63 39.06 -16.14
CA LEU A 176 3.34 38.92 -15.44
C LEU A 176 2.88 40.26 -14.85
N LYS A 177 3.81 41.10 -14.39
CA LYS A 177 3.53 42.47 -13.93
C LYS A 177 3.02 43.33 -15.09
N ASN A 178 3.64 43.20 -16.26
CA ASN A 178 3.22 43.89 -17.47
C ASN A 178 1.87 43.40 -18.01
N TYR A 179 1.56 42.12 -17.81
CA TYR A 179 0.29 41.52 -18.15
C TYR A 179 -0.86 42.08 -17.29
N LEU A 180 -0.65 42.28 -16.00
CA LEU A 180 -1.62 42.93 -15.09
C LEU A 180 -2.04 44.34 -15.50
N ASN A 181 -1.12 45.10 -16.06
CA ASN A 181 -1.41 46.48 -16.52
C ASN A 181 -2.32 46.53 -17.76
N ARG A 182 -2.61 45.41 -18.41
CA ARG A 182 -3.50 45.30 -19.57
C ARG A 182 -4.97 45.07 -19.21
N PHE A 183 -5.27 44.72 -17.95
CA PHE A 183 -6.64 44.54 -17.50
C PHE A 183 -7.32 45.86 -17.27
N SER A 184 -8.49 46.04 -17.92
CA SER A 184 -9.32 47.21 -17.72
C SER A 184 -10.17 47.07 -16.45
N PRO A 185 -10.22 48.09 -15.60
CA PRO A 185 -11.17 48.11 -14.49
C PRO A 185 -12.64 48.02 -14.91
N ASN A 186 -12.93 48.28 -16.17
CA ASN A 186 -14.29 48.22 -16.72
C ASN A 186 -14.69 46.84 -17.25
N ASP A 187 -13.74 45.89 -17.38
CA ASP A 187 -13.99 44.49 -17.70
C ASP A 187 -13.24 43.56 -16.69
N PRO A 188 -13.82 43.37 -15.52
CA PRO A 188 -13.17 42.60 -14.44
C PRO A 188 -13.21 41.08 -14.66
N SER A 189 -13.91 40.57 -15.67
CA SER A 189 -14.08 39.14 -15.89
C SER A 189 -12.73 38.42 -16.19
N PRO A 190 -11.90 38.91 -17.13
CA PRO A 190 -10.59 38.30 -17.39
C PRO A 190 -9.63 38.41 -16.19
N LEU A 191 -9.69 39.50 -15.42
CA LEU A 191 -8.89 39.67 -14.22
C LEU A 191 -9.27 38.63 -13.14
N THR A 192 -10.58 38.39 -12.96
CA THR A 192 -11.09 37.43 -11.98
C THR A 192 -10.68 36.01 -12.34
N ASP A 193 -10.77 35.63 -13.62
CA ASP A 193 -10.36 34.34 -14.12
C ASP A 193 -8.83 34.12 -13.98
N PHE A 194 -8.06 35.20 -14.27
CA PHE A 194 -6.63 35.18 -14.05
C PHE A 194 -6.26 35.03 -12.57
N ALA A 195 -6.94 35.76 -11.67
CA ALA A 195 -6.75 35.63 -10.23
C ALA A 195 -7.00 34.22 -9.72
N ALA A 196 -8.08 33.58 -10.17
CA ALA A 196 -8.38 32.18 -9.85
C ALA A 196 -7.26 31.24 -10.35
N ALA A 197 -6.75 31.49 -11.53
CA ALA A 197 -5.67 30.72 -12.14
C ALA A 197 -4.35 30.76 -11.35
N LEU A 198 -4.08 31.83 -10.61
CA LEU A 198 -2.88 32.03 -9.80
C LEU A 198 -2.92 31.26 -8.47
N THR A 199 -4.08 30.79 -8.03
CA THR A 199 -4.21 30.08 -6.74
C THR A 199 -3.87 28.60 -6.86
N THR A 200 -3.45 27.99 -5.77
CA THR A 200 -3.24 26.55 -5.63
C THR A 200 -4.46 25.83 -5.03
N ALA A 201 -5.63 26.45 -5.08
CA ALA A 201 -6.88 25.90 -4.57
C ALA A 201 -7.23 24.55 -5.24
N PRO A 202 -7.96 23.66 -4.55
CA PRO A 202 -8.43 22.39 -5.10
C PRO A 202 -9.25 22.57 -6.39
N GLY A 203 -9.15 21.60 -7.31
CA GLY A 203 -9.82 21.65 -8.60
C GLY A 203 -11.34 21.85 -8.50
N GLY A 204 -11.98 21.24 -7.50
CA GLY A 204 -13.42 21.42 -7.26
C GLY A 204 -13.81 22.85 -6.90
N GLU A 205 -13.07 23.52 -6.01
CA GLU A 205 -13.30 24.93 -5.65
C GLU A 205 -13.08 25.85 -6.85
N LEU A 206 -12.07 25.56 -7.67
CA LEU A 206 -11.82 26.30 -8.90
C LEU A 206 -12.91 26.06 -9.96
N GLN A 207 -13.47 24.85 -10.03
CA GLN A 207 -14.59 24.57 -10.92
C GLN A 207 -15.84 25.34 -10.51
N GLU A 208 -16.11 25.47 -9.23
CA GLU A 208 -17.19 26.32 -8.75
C GLU A 208 -17.04 27.80 -9.17
N VAL A 209 -15.80 28.30 -9.23
CA VAL A 209 -15.50 29.62 -9.76
C VAL A 209 -15.80 29.69 -11.27
N LEU A 210 -15.39 28.65 -12.02
CA LEU A 210 -15.64 28.58 -13.47
C LEU A 210 -17.15 28.52 -13.78
N ASP A 211 -17.93 27.78 -12.98
CA ASP A 211 -19.38 27.64 -13.10
C ASP A 211 -20.14 28.92 -12.74
N THR A 212 -19.53 29.85 -11.99
CA THR A 212 -20.17 31.09 -11.57
C THR A 212 -20.10 32.16 -12.66
N VAL A 213 -21.17 32.34 -13.43
CA VAL A 213 -21.21 33.32 -14.51
C VAL A 213 -21.37 34.77 -14.02
N PRO A 214 -22.21 35.13 -13.01
CA PRO A 214 -22.31 36.50 -12.50
C PRO A 214 -20.99 36.98 -11.89
N ILE A 215 -20.49 38.13 -12.36
CA ILE A 215 -19.13 38.62 -12.03
C ILE A 215 -18.93 38.89 -10.55
N LEU A 216 -19.89 39.58 -9.90
CA LEU A 216 -19.75 39.86 -8.45
C LEU A 216 -19.60 38.58 -7.62
N LYS A 217 -20.49 37.60 -7.81
CA LYS A 217 -20.43 36.30 -7.10
C LYS A 217 -19.16 35.53 -7.39
N ARG A 218 -18.61 35.65 -8.60
CA ARG A 218 -17.35 35.03 -8.99
C ARG A 218 -16.18 35.66 -8.23
N MET A 219 -16.15 37.00 -8.15
CA MET A 219 -15.15 37.75 -7.39
C MET A 219 -15.19 37.43 -5.89
N GLU A 220 -16.40 37.31 -5.32
CA GLU A 220 -16.62 36.92 -3.93
C GLU A 220 -16.01 35.52 -3.64
N LYS A 221 -16.05 34.58 -4.59
CA LYS A 221 -15.42 33.26 -4.44
C LYS A 221 -13.90 33.32 -4.64
N VAL A 222 -13.41 34.12 -5.58
CA VAL A 222 -11.97 34.14 -5.91
C VAL A 222 -11.14 34.89 -4.86
N LEU A 223 -11.65 36.01 -4.31
CA LEU A 223 -10.89 36.85 -3.41
C LEU A 223 -10.39 36.10 -2.14
N PRO A 224 -11.21 35.27 -1.47
CA PRO A 224 -10.74 34.43 -0.33
C PRO A 224 -9.64 33.46 -0.74
N LEU A 225 -9.78 32.79 -1.91
CA LEU A 225 -8.79 31.83 -2.42
C LEU A 225 -7.46 32.52 -2.68
N LEU A 226 -7.49 33.69 -3.32
CA LEU A 226 -6.30 34.46 -3.61
C LEU A 226 -5.64 35.03 -2.34
N ARG A 227 -6.42 35.45 -1.34
CA ARG A 227 -5.86 35.88 -0.03
C ARG A 227 -5.17 34.73 0.70
N LYS A 228 -5.78 33.56 0.68
CA LYS A 228 -5.15 32.34 1.24
C LYS A 228 -3.83 32.00 0.54
N GLU A 229 -3.77 32.18 -0.77
CA GLU A 229 -2.54 31.97 -1.55
C GLU A 229 -1.44 32.95 -1.15
N VAL A 230 -1.79 34.25 -0.95
CA VAL A 230 -0.84 35.26 -0.47
C VAL A 230 -0.28 34.90 0.91
N GLU A 231 -1.13 34.39 1.82
CA GLU A 231 -0.73 33.99 3.16
C GLU A 231 0.21 32.81 3.13
N VAL A 232 -0.10 31.79 2.31
CA VAL A 232 0.77 30.63 2.10
C VAL A 232 2.13 31.03 1.52
N ALA A 233 2.14 31.89 0.49
CA ALA A 233 3.37 32.37 -0.14
C ALA A 233 4.24 33.20 0.84
N ARG A 234 3.61 33.97 1.73
CA ARG A 234 4.32 34.72 2.78
C ARG A 234 4.99 33.78 3.77
N LEU A 235 4.26 32.75 4.25
CA LEU A 235 4.81 31.73 5.14
C LEU A 235 5.95 30.93 4.49
N GLN A 236 5.83 30.58 3.21
CA GLN A 236 6.90 29.90 2.48
C GLN A 236 8.17 30.76 2.38
N LYS A 237 8.02 32.08 2.14
CA LYS A 237 9.14 33.02 2.09
C LYS A 237 9.82 33.16 3.46
N GLU A 238 9.06 33.24 4.55
CA GLU A 238 9.58 33.31 5.92
C GLU A 238 10.35 32.03 6.28
N LEU A 239 9.77 30.85 5.99
CA LEU A 239 10.43 29.57 6.20
C LEU A 239 11.73 29.45 5.39
N SER A 240 11.71 29.85 4.11
CA SER A 240 12.90 29.84 3.26
C SER A 240 13.98 30.80 3.78
N ALA A 241 13.60 31.98 4.28
CA ALA A 241 14.53 32.92 4.89
C ALA A 241 15.15 32.37 6.18
N GLU A 242 14.34 31.67 7.00
CA GLU A 242 14.85 31.05 8.23
C GLU A 242 15.79 29.87 7.95
N VAL A 243 15.46 29.04 6.95
CA VAL A 243 16.33 27.95 6.48
C VAL A 243 17.65 28.50 5.95
N ASN A 244 17.61 29.55 5.12
CA ASN A 244 18.82 30.21 4.59
C ASN A 244 19.65 30.85 5.70
N ARG A 245 19.04 31.44 6.71
CA ARG A 245 19.73 31.98 7.89
C ARG A 245 20.46 30.86 8.65
N LYS A 246 19.79 29.73 8.91
CA LYS A 246 20.41 28.57 9.58
C LYS A 246 21.56 27.99 8.76
N ILE A 247 21.42 27.91 7.44
CA ILE A 247 22.49 27.48 6.53
C ILE A 247 23.68 28.47 6.62
N GLY A 248 23.40 29.78 6.61
CA GLY A 248 24.45 30.82 6.74
C GLY A 248 25.15 30.77 8.10
N GLU A 249 24.44 30.48 9.20
CA GLU A 249 25.02 30.31 10.52
C GLU A 249 25.94 29.07 10.58
N HIS A 250 25.50 27.94 9.99
CA HIS A 250 26.31 26.72 9.87
C HIS A 250 27.54 26.91 8.98
N GLN A 251 27.41 27.62 7.86
CA GLN A 251 28.54 27.94 6.99
C GLN A 251 29.55 28.85 7.71
N ARG A 252 29.09 29.86 8.49
CA ARG A 252 29.95 30.71 9.29
C ARG A 252 30.64 29.95 10.41
N GLU A 253 29.93 29.04 11.09
CA GLU A 253 30.53 28.17 12.11
C GLU A 253 31.60 27.24 11.50
N PHE A 254 31.27 26.66 10.33
CA PHE A 254 32.21 25.86 9.56
C PHE A 254 33.47 26.67 9.18
N PHE A 255 33.30 27.91 8.67
CA PHE A 255 34.40 28.77 8.28
C PHE A 255 35.29 29.19 9.48
N LEU A 256 34.66 29.47 10.61
CA LEU A 256 35.37 29.76 11.85
C LEU A 256 36.15 28.56 12.41
N LYS A 257 35.54 27.36 12.31
CA LYS A 257 36.24 26.10 12.66
C LYS A 257 37.42 25.82 11.74
N GLU A 258 37.27 26.09 10.45
CA GLU A 258 38.38 25.94 9.49
C GLU A 258 39.50 26.92 9.72
N GLN A 259 39.18 28.21 10.01
CA GLN A 259 40.21 29.19 10.44
C GLN A 259 40.91 28.78 11.73
N LEU A 260 40.17 28.32 12.72
CA LEU A 260 40.76 27.81 13.97
C LEU A 260 41.69 26.62 13.70
N LYS A 261 41.34 25.75 12.75
CA LYS A 261 42.12 24.61 12.34
C LYS A 261 43.43 24.99 11.66
N ILE A 262 43.38 25.97 10.77
CA ILE A 262 44.58 26.53 10.12
C ILE A 262 45.51 27.17 11.16
N ILE A 263 44.96 27.95 12.10
CA ILE A 263 45.72 28.56 13.18
C ILE A 263 46.36 27.50 14.09
N GLN A 264 45.64 26.41 14.39
CA GLN A 264 46.15 25.29 15.18
C GLN A 264 47.26 24.52 14.44
N GLN A 265 47.16 24.40 13.10
CA GLN A 265 48.22 23.83 12.26
C GLN A 265 49.48 24.70 12.22
N GLU A 266 49.32 26.01 12.06
CA GLU A 266 50.47 26.93 12.08
C GLU A 266 51.20 26.99 13.45
N LEU A 267 50.44 26.80 14.52
CA LEU A 267 50.99 26.73 15.89
C LEU A 267 51.58 25.35 16.25
N GLY A 268 51.52 24.36 15.35
CA GLY A 268 52.04 23.00 15.58
C GLY A 268 51.29 22.21 16.68
N ILE A 269 50.10 22.61 17.05
CA ILE A 269 49.27 22.04 18.15
C ILE A 269 48.50 20.81 17.71
N THR A 270 48.26 20.62 16.41
CA THR A 270 47.55 19.45 15.87
C THR A 270 48.43 18.61 14.96
N LYS A 271 48.48 17.31 15.17
CA LYS A 271 48.88 16.34 14.16
C LYS A 271 48.07 16.60 12.88
N ASP A 272 48.71 16.49 11.72
CA ASP A 272 48.06 16.64 10.43
C ASP A 272 46.80 15.75 10.42
N ASP A 273 45.59 16.34 10.20
CA ASP A 273 44.31 15.64 10.20
C ASP A 273 44.34 14.40 9.30
N LYS A 274 45.12 14.39 8.25
CA LYS A 274 45.28 13.30 7.29
C LYS A 274 45.97 12.07 7.93
N SER A 275 47.00 12.31 8.74
CA SER A 275 47.68 11.26 9.48
C SER A 275 46.83 10.75 10.61
N ALA A 276 46.04 11.61 11.26
CA ALA A 276 45.13 11.21 12.32
C ALA A 276 43.95 10.35 11.80
N ASP A 277 43.30 10.73 10.68
CA ASP A 277 42.25 9.94 10.06
C ASP A 277 42.79 8.56 9.58
N ALA A 278 43.96 8.55 8.93
CA ALA A 278 44.56 7.28 8.46
C ALA A 278 44.95 6.35 9.61
N ASP A 279 45.51 6.91 10.70
CA ASP A 279 45.89 6.17 11.90
C ASP A 279 44.64 5.63 12.64
N GLU A 280 43.54 6.40 12.70
CA GLU A 280 42.28 5.97 13.24
C GLU A 280 41.73 4.79 12.45
N PHE A 281 41.71 4.86 11.12
CA PHE A 281 41.21 3.76 10.27
C PHE A 281 42.10 2.50 10.39
N ARG A 282 43.42 2.65 10.51
CA ARG A 282 44.32 1.52 10.79
C ARG A 282 44.05 0.88 12.15
N ALA A 283 43.87 1.71 13.19
CA ALA A 283 43.52 1.24 14.53
C ALA A 283 42.18 0.44 14.55
N ARG A 284 41.18 0.88 13.77
CA ARG A 284 39.89 0.13 13.62
C ARG A 284 40.06 -1.25 12.97
N LEU A 285 41.14 -1.47 12.23
CA LEU A 285 41.45 -2.75 11.57
C LEU A 285 42.31 -3.68 12.43
N GLU A 286 42.90 -3.18 13.53
CA GLU A 286 43.67 -4.00 14.44
C GLU A 286 42.81 -5.13 15.04
N GLY A 287 43.33 -6.34 14.98
CA GLY A 287 42.63 -7.54 15.47
C GLY A 287 41.57 -8.10 14.52
N LYS A 288 41.25 -7.46 13.39
CA LYS A 288 40.33 -7.96 12.38
C LYS A 288 41.05 -8.80 11.32
N VAL A 289 40.39 -9.87 10.86
CA VAL A 289 40.89 -10.75 9.80
C VAL A 289 40.23 -10.38 8.48
N LEU A 290 40.93 -9.63 7.66
CA LEU A 290 40.42 -9.19 6.35
C LEU A 290 40.79 -10.21 5.27
N PRO A 291 39.89 -10.47 4.30
CA PRO A 291 40.25 -11.10 3.03
C PRO A 291 41.36 -10.33 2.32
N GLU A 292 42.25 -11.04 1.59
CA GLU A 292 43.41 -10.42 0.94
C GLU A 292 43.02 -9.28 -0.01
N GLN A 293 41.94 -9.47 -0.79
CA GLN A 293 41.44 -8.44 -1.72
C GLN A 293 40.93 -7.19 -0.97
N ALA A 294 40.22 -7.39 0.14
CA ALA A 294 39.72 -6.28 0.96
C ALA A 294 40.86 -5.51 1.61
N ARG A 295 41.86 -6.22 2.15
CA ARG A 295 43.07 -5.60 2.73
C ARG A 295 43.81 -4.75 1.71
N LYS A 296 44.09 -5.31 0.54
CA LYS A 296 44.77 -4.59 -0.54
C LYS A 296 44.03 -3.32 -0.94
N ARG A 297 42.72 -3.42 -1.15
CA ARG A 297 41.89 -2.27 -1.53
C ARG A 297 41.83 -1.19 -0.46
N ILE A 298 41.69 -1.56 0.80
CA ILE A 298 41.68 -0.62 1.91
C ILE A 298 43.04 0.07 2.04
N ASP A 299 44.15 -0.66 1.90
CA ASP A 299 45.49 -0.11 1.97
C ASP A 299 45.76 0.88 0.80
N GLU A 300 45.29 0.58 -0.41
CA GLU A 300 45.34 1.50 -1.55
C GLU A 300 44.56 2.80 -1.26
N GLU A 301 43.35 2.72 -0.71
CA GLU A 301 42.56 3.91 -0.38
C GLU A 301 43.11 4.66 0.82
N LEU A 302 43.75 4.02 1.81
CA LEU A 302 44.46 4.68 2.90
C LEU A 302 45.65 5.45 2.38
N ASN A 303 46.41 4.87 1.46
CA ASN A 303 47.53 5.56 0.80
C ASN A 303 47.05 6.76 -0.02
N LYS A 304 45.93 6.59 -0.76
CA LYS A 304 45.28 7.65 -1.49
C LYS A 304 44.84 8.79 -0.55
N LEU A 305 44.20 8.47 0.58
CA LEU A 305 43.77 9.47 1.56
C LEU A 305 44.92 10.31 2.08
N SER A 306 46.10 9.72 2.28
CA SER A 306 47.28 10.41 2.77
C SER A 306 47.84 11.43 1.78
N ILE A 307 47.62 11.25 0.47
CA ILE A 307 48.13 12.14 -0.59
C ILE A 307 47.12 13.26 -0.92
N LEU A 308 45.84 13.01 -0.81
CA LEU A 308 44.76 13.94 -1.16
C LEU A 308 44.77 15.18 -0.25
N GLU A 309 44.36 16.34 -0.78
CA GLU A 309 44.11 17.54 0.02
C GLU A 309 42.86 17.43 0.84
N SER A 310 42.90 17.78 2.14
CA SER A 310 41.78 17.61 3.08
C SER A 310 40.52 18.41 2.72
N GLY A 311 40.65 19.46 1.89
CA GLY A 311 39.54 20.26 1.37
C GLY A 311 38.96 19.75 0.05
N SER A 312 39.51 18.70 -0.57
CA SER A 312 39.06 18.21 -1.87
C SER A 312 37.80 17.35 -1.74
N PRO A 313 36.88 17.42 -2.71
CA PRO A 313 35.71 16.52 -2.74
C PRO A 313 36.11 15.05 -2.74
N GLU A 314 37.24 14.72 -3.35
CA GLU A 314 37.74 13.33 -3.43
C GLU A 314 38.25 12.83 -2.07
N TYR A 315 38.80 13.70 -1.22
CA TYR A 315 39.13 13.36 0.16
C TYR A 315 37.90 12.93 0.95
N ALA A 316 36.80 13.69 0.86
CA ALA A 316 35.56 13.38 1.54
C ALA A 316 34.97 12.03 1.07
N VAL A 317 35.00 11.75 -0.24
CA VAL A 317 34.54 10.47 -0.80
C VAL A 317 35.40 9.30 -0.32
N THR A 318 36.73 9.46 -0.35
CA THR A 318 37.69 8.42 0.10
C THR A 318 37.56 8.18 1.61
N ARG A 319 37.43 9.24 2.40
CA ARG A 319 37.23 9.16 3.84
C ARG A 319 35.94 8.46 4.21
N ASN A 320 34.86 8.81 3.56
CA ASN A 320 33.55 8.12 3.77
C ASN A 320 33.61 6.64 3.38
N TYR A 321 34.30 6.31 2.30
CA TYR A 321 34.53 4.93 1.89
C TYR A 321 35.30 4.16 2.97
N LEU A 322 36.41 4.72 3.47
CA LEU A 322 37.22 4.10 4.51
C LEU A 322 36.45 3.98 5.84
N ASP A 323 35.61 4.95 6.18
CA ASP A 323 34.75 4.85 7.37
C ASP A 323 33.84 3.61 7.28
N TRP A 324 33.24 3.37 6.12
CA TRP A 324 32.42 2.19 5.92
C TRP A 324 33.25 0.90 5.89
N ALA A 325 34.29 0.85 5.09
CA ALA A 325 35.11 -0.34 4.89
C ALA A 325 35.83 -0.81 6.17
N THR A 326 36.34 0.15 6.98
CA THR A 326 37.06 -0.16 8.23
C THR A 326 36.13 -0.43 9.42
N ALA A 327 34.90 0.12 9.39
CA ALA A 327 33.90 -0.14 10.43
C ALA A 327 33.33 -1.55 10.35
N LEU A 328 33.39 -2.22 9.19
CA LEU A 328 32.89 -3.59 9.08
C LEU A 328 33.59 -4.55 10.02
N PRO A 329 32.87 -5.54 10.57
CA PRO A 329 33.44 -6.49 11.54
C PRO A 329 34.15 -7.66 10.85
N TRP A 330 35.19 -7.39 10.05
CA TRP A 330 35.94 -8.37 9.30
C TRP A 330 36.48 -9.49 10.20
N GLY A 331 36.05 -10.74 9.92
CA GLY A 331 36.48 -11.89 10.64
C GLY A 331 35.99 -11.99 12.11
N VAL A 332 35.14 -11.07 12.55
CA VAL A 332 34.53 -11.08 13.88
C VAL A 332 33.22 -11.87 13.86
N TYR A 333 33.16 -12.98 14.55
CA TYR A 333 31.98 -13.82 14.63
C TYR A 333 31.49 -13.94 16.06
N GLY A 334 30.17 -13.79 16.24
CA GLY A 334 29.53 -14.08 17.52
C GLY A 334 29.54 -15.59 17.81
N LYS A 335 29.65 -15.96 19.08
CA LYS A 335 29.63 -17.38 19.51
C LYS A 335 28.18 -17.86 19.56
N ASP A 336 27.86 -18.91 18.81
CA ASP A 336 26.54 -19.50 18.80
C ASP A 336 26.25 -20.29 20.07
N LYS A 337 25.04 -20.05 20.64
CA LYS A 337 24.51 -20.87 21.73
C LYS A 337 23.64 -21.97 21.11
N LEU A 338 24.23 -23.14 20.91
CA LEU A 338 23.58 -24.28 20.27
C LEU A 338 22.89 -25.22 21.30
N ASP A 339 22.32 -24.64 22.37
CA ASP A 339 21.54 -25.36 23.39
C ASP A 339 20.06 -25.36 23.10
N LEU A 340 19.50 -26.48 22.65
CA LEU A 340 18.10 -26.65 22.35
C LEU A 340 17.17 -26.44 23.56
N LYS A 341 17.63 -26.76 24.77
CA LYS A 341 16.85 -26.51 25.98
C LYS A 341 16.74 -25.01 26.27
N HIS A 342 17.83 -24.29 26.05
CA HIS A 342 17.81 -22.81 26.14
C HIS A 342 16.91 -22.21 25.06
N ALA A 343 17.02 -22.66 23.81
CA ALA A 343 16.20 -22.20 22.71
C ALA A 343 14.71 -22.42 22.99
N ARG A 344 14.31 -23.62 23.48
CA ARG A 344 12.92 -23.89 23.88
C ARG A 344 12.43 -22.92 24.97
N LYS A 345 13.24 -22.66 25.99
CA LYS A 345 12.87 -21.70 27.06
C LYS A 345 12.68 -20.29 26.54
N VAL A 346 13.52 -19.81 25.61
CA VAL A 346 13.38 -18.48 25.01
C VAL A 346 12.09 -18.43 24.21
N LEU A 347 11.81 -19.41 23.35
CA LEU A 347 10.59 -19.47 22.56
C LEU A 347 9.33 -19.52 23.45
N ASP A 348 9.33 -20.32 24.52
CA ASP A 348 8.19 -20.41 25.45
C ASP A 348 7.96 -19.15 26.27
N LYS A 349 9.04 -18.44 26.59
CA LYS A 349 8.97 -17.15 27.29
C LYS A 349 8.31 -16.07 26.46
N HIS A 350 8.61 -16.01 25.16
CA HIS A 350 8.16 -14.94 24.28
C HIS A 350 6.89 -15.26 23.51
N HIS A 351 6.57 -16.55 23.32
CA HIS A 351 5.43 -16.99 22.52
C HIS A 351 4.54 -17.98 23.28
N ALA A 352 3.28 -17.60 23.48
CA ALA A 352 2.26 -18.49 24.03
C ALA A 352 1.65 -19.32 22.90
N GLY A 353 1.57 -20.64 23.05
CA GLY A 353 1.15 -21.57 21.98
C GLY A 353 2.20 -21.70 20.88
N LEU A 354 1.76 -22.02 19.67
CA LEU A 354 2.61 -22.21 18.47
C LEU A 354 3.62 -23.37 18.63
N ASP A 355 3.22 -24.46 19.32
CA ASP A 355 4.13 -25.54 19.66
C ASP A 355 4.70 -26.21 18.41
N ASP A 356 3.89 -26.48 17.39
CA ASP A 356 4.32 -27.03 16.10
C ASP A 356 5.41 -26.17 15.43
N ILE A 357 5.28 -24.85 15.53
CA ILE A 357 6.22 -23.90 14.94
C ILE A 357 7.51 -23.87 15.75
N LYS A 358 7.39 -23.89 17.07
CA LYS A 358 8.55 -23.96 17.97
C LYS A 358 9.34 -25.25 17.74
N ASP A 359 8.65 -26.37 17.56
CA ASP A 359 9.28 -27.67 17.29
C ASP A 359 10.01 -27.64 15.95
N ARG A 360 9.41 -27.09 14.88
CA ARG A 360 10.10 -26.90 13.60
C ARG A 360 11.32 -25.99 13.70
N ILE A 361 11.23 -24.90 14.46
CA ILE A 361 12.38 -24.03 14.71
C ILE A 361 13.47 -24.80 15.48
N LEU A 362 13.10 -25.62 16.46
CA LEU A 362 14.05 -26.43 17.21
C LEU A 362 14.69 -27.54 16.37
N GLU A 363 13.95 -28.18 15.47
CA GLU A 363 14.48 -29.09 14.46
C GLU A 363 15.54 -28.44 13.58
N PHE A 364 15.21 -27.24 13.07
CA PHE A 364 16.15 -26.44 12.31
C PHE A 364 17.41 -26.10 13.09
N LEU A 365 17.26 -25.64 14.33
CA LEU A 365 18.40 -25.36 15.24
C LEU A 365 19.20 -26.63 15.62
N ALA A 366 18.54 -27.79 15.73
CA ALA A 366 19.17 -29.05 16.00
C ALA A 366 20.12 -29.48 14.89
N VAL A 367 19.74 -29.31 13.63
CA VAL A 367 20.62 -29.61 12.48
C VAL A 367 21.87 -28.73 12.55
N GLY A 368 21.72 -27.42 12.82
CA GLY A 368 22.85 -26.52 13.03
C GLY A 368 23.72 -26.91 14.20
N SER A 369 23.09 -27.32 15.32
CA SER A 369 23.83 -27.82 16.51
C SER A 369 24.62 -29.07 16.20
N PHE A 370 24.09 -29.99 15.40
CA PHE A 370 24.77 -31.22 15.00
C PHE A 370 25.95 -30.98 14.05
N LYS A 371 25.80 -30.00 13.13
CA LYS A 371 26.87 -29.56 12.22
C LYS A 371 27.94 -28.71 12.93
N GLY A 372 27.65 -28.18 14.11
CA GLY A 372 28.50 -27.25 14.84
C GLY A 372 28.42 -25.79 14.39
N GLU A 373 27.66 -25.52 13.36
CA GLU A 373 27.39 -24.15 12.86
C GLU A 373 26.00 -24.06 12.18
N ILE A 374 25.40 -22.87 12.24
CA ILE A 374 24.20 -22.54 11.47
C ILE A 374 24.66 -21.65 10.32
N ALA A 375 24.80 -22.25 9.14
CA ALA A 375 25.25 -21.59 7.93
C ALA A 375 24.35 -21.95 6.75
N GLY A 376 24.16 -21.03 5.81
CA GLY A 376 23.54 -21.27 4.51
C GLY A 376 22.04 -21.58 4.52
N SER A 377 21.33 -21.34 5.62
CA SER A 377 19.89 -21.62 5.72
C SER A 377 19.05 -20.36 5.73
N ILE A 378 17.94 -20.42 5.02
CA ILE A 378 16.94 -19.34 4.92
C ILE A 378 15.63 -19.84 5.47
N VAL A 379 15.14 -19.19 6.51
CA VAL A 379 13.83 -19.52 7.10
C VAL A 379 12.79 -18.51 6.60
N LEU A 380 11.72 -18.98 6.00
CA LEU A 380 10.59 -18.15 5.58
C LEU A 380 9.40 -18.36 6.50
N LEU A 381 9.04 -17.33 7.26
CA LEU A 381 7.86 -17.29 8.12
C LEU A 381 6.66 -16.74 7.34
N VAL A 382 5.69 -17.58 7.00
CA VAL A 382 4.52 -17.21 6.21
C VAL A 382 3.25 -17.27 7.05
N GLY A 383 2.41 -16.26 6.95
CA GLY A 383 1.11 -16.26 7.62
C GLY A 383 0.48 -14.88 7.71
N PRO A 384 -0.75 -14.78 8.22
CA PRO A 384 -1.47 -13.52 8.28
C PRO A 384 -0.74 -12.46 9.10
N PRO A 385 -1.09 -11.18 8.91
CA PRO A 385 -0.49 -10.09 9.68
C PRO A 385 -0.82 -10.23 11.17
N GLY A 386 0.15 -9.89 12.02
CA GLY A 386 -0.04 -9.87 13.48
C GLY A 386 0.09 -11.22 14.19
N VAL A 387 0.49 -12.30 13.52
CA VAL A 387 0.73 -13.62 14.14
C VAL A 387 2.10 -13.76 14.82
N GLY A 388 2.91 -12.68 14.83
CA GLY A 388 4.18 -12.70 15.56
C GLY A 388 5.40 -13.07 14.74
N LYS A 389 5.35 -13.08 13.41
CA LYS A 389 6.49 -13.40 12.53
C LYS A 389 7.77 -12.66 12.93
N THR A 390 7.70 -11.36 13.11
CA THR A 390 8.85 -10.55 13.50
C THR A 390 9.37 -10.87 14.91
N SER A 391 8.48 -11.17 15.85
CA SER A 391 8.90 -11.53 17.20
C SER A 391 9.54 -12.93 17.27
N ILE A 392 9.08 -13.85 16.42
CA ILE A 392 9.71 -15.19 16.28
C ILE A 392 11.15 -15.04 15.75
N GLY A 393 11.37 -14.24 14.70
CA GLY A 393 12.72 -13.99 14.19
C GLY A 393 13.66 -13.42 15.24
N LYS A 394 13.16 -12.47 16.06
CA LYS A 394 13.93 -11.96 17.20
C LYS A 394 14.23 -13.03 18.24
N SER A 395 13.27 -13.92 18.52
CA SER A 395 13.47 -15.01 19.50
C SER A 395 14.43 -16.08 18.98
N ILE A 396 14.48 -16.31 17.66
CA ILE A 396 15.51 -17.17 17.04
C ILE A 396 16.90 -16.56 17.29
N ALA A 397 17.07 -15.27 17.05
CA ALA A 397 18.34 -14.58 17.30
C ALA A 397 18.75 -14.64 18.77
N GLU A 398 17.80 -14.35 19.69
CA GLU A 398 18.06 -14.44 21.15
C GLU A 398 18.43 -15.86 21.58
N SER A 399 17.79 -16.89 21.04
CA SER A 399 18.09 -18.30 21.35
C SER A 399 19.48 -18.71 20.91
N LEU A 400 19.98 -18.15 19.80
CA LEU A 400 21.32 -18.37 19.28
C LEU A 400 22.39 -17.47 19.94
N GLY A 401 21.96 -16.44 20.66
CA GLY A 401 22.85 -15.40 21.18
C GLY A 401 23.47 -14.52 20.09
N ARG A 402 22.87 -14.47 18.89
CA ARG A 402 23.30 -13.63 17.78
C ARG A 402 22.61 -12.26 17.82
N PRO A 403 23.29 -11.19 17.44
CA PRO A 403 22.63 -9.90 17.19
C PRO A 403 21.55 -10.03 16.11
N PHE A 404 20.52 -9.18 16.24
CA PHE A 404 19.36 -9.18 15.34
C PHE A 404 19.25 -7.85 14.59
N TYR A 405 19.21 -7.92 13.28
CA TYR A 405 18.91 -6.77 12.43
C TYR A 405 17.69 -7.02 11.58
N ARG A 406 16.86 -5.99 11.39
CA ARG A 406 15.61 -6.09 10.60
C ARG A 406 15.48 -4.93 9.64
N PHE A 407 15.18 -5.22 8.40
CA PHE A 407 14.70 -4.22 7.45
C PHE A 407 13.59 -4.79 6.56
N SER A 408 12.74 -3.90 6.04
CA SER A 408 11.67 -4.29 5.13
C SER A 408 12.18 -4.22 3.69
N VAL A 409 11.90 -5.24 2.91
CA VAL A 409 12.13 -5.27 1.46
C VAL A 409 10.84 -4.97 0.69
N GLY A 410 9.70 -4.89 1.41
CA GLY A 410 8.42 -4.52 0.80
C GLY A 410 8.45 -3.07 0.31
N GLY A 411 8.18 -2.90 -0.99
CA GLY A 411 8.20 -1.58 -1.64
C GLY A 411 9.56 -1.13 -2.19
N MET A 412 10.61 -1.91 -2.01
CA MET A 412 11.89 -1.69 -2.69
C MET A 412 11.72 -1.84 -4.20
N ARG A 413 12.31 -0.92 -4.95
CA ARG A 413 12.22 -0.87 -6.42
C ARG A 413 13.58 -0.91 -7.11
N ASP A 414 14.65 -0.68 -6.36
CA ASP A 414 16.01 -0.59 -6.85
C ASP A 414 16.87 -1.66 -6.17
N GLU A 415 17.58 -2.46 -6.97
CA GLU A 415 18.55 -3.45 -6.48
C GLU A 415 19.70 -2.80 -5.69
N ALA A 416 19.99 -1.52 -5.98
CA ALA A 416 21.01 -0.75 -5.28
C ALA A 416 20.72 -0.57 -3.78
N GLU A 417 19.47 -0.69 -3.34
CA GLU A 417 19.16 -0.69 -1.90
C GLU A 417 19.76 -1.92 -1.20
N ILE A 418 19.89 -3.06 -1.91
CA ILE A 418 20.47 -4.30 -1.38
C ILE A 418 21.99 -4.32 -1.60
N LYS A 419 22.42 -4.05 -2.85
CA LYS A 419 23.82 -4.15 -3.31
C LYS A 419 24.63 -2.87 -3.17
N GLY A 420 24.02 -1.74 -2.79
CA GLY A 420 24.67 -0.44 -2.71
C GLY A 420 24.74 0.29 -4.04
N HIS A 421 24.84 1.61 -3.97
CA HIS A 421 25.02 2.49 -5.13
C HIS A 421 26.51 2.62 -5.46
N ARG A 422 26.85 2.75 -6.72
CA ARG A 422 28.25 3.04 -7.09
C ARG A 422 28.68 4.37 -6.46
N ARG A 423 29.85 4.39 -5.80
CA ARG A 423 30.37 5.52 -5.05
C ARG A 423 30.59 6.83 -5.83
N THR A 424 30.53 6.75 -7.16
CA THR A 424 30.62 7.92 -8.04
C THR A 424 29.36 8.80 -8.05
N TYR A 425 28.23 8.31 -7.54
CA TYR A 425 27.00 9.09 -7.46
C TYR A 425 26.96 9.94 -6.18
N ILE A 426 26.44 11.16 -6.30
CA ILE A 426 26.24 12.04 -5.14
C ILE A 426 25.21 11.40 -4.22
N GLY A 427 25.55 11.24 -2.94
CA GLY A 427 24.66 10.61 -1.96
C GLY A 427 24.68 9.07 -1.96
N ALA A 428 25.62 8.44 -2.68
CA ALA A 428 25.77 6.99 -2.69
C ALA A 428 25.99 6.43 -1.27
N LEU A 429 25.32 5.33 -0.97
CA LEU A 429 25.43 4.59 0.29
C LEU A 429 25.63 3.10 -0.01
N PRO A 430 26.32 2.37 0.91
CA PRO A 430 26.35 0.92 0.86
C PRO A 430 24.98 0.30 0.95
N GLY A 431 24.86 -0.93 0.47
CA GLY A 431 23.62 -1.70 0.57
C GLY A 431 23.18 -1.98 2.00
N LYS A 432 21.90 -2.30 2.18
CA LYS A 432 21.29 -2.56 3.51
C LYS A 432 22.00 -3.66 4.27
N LEU A 433 22.58 -4.64 3.60
CA LEU A 433 23.34 -5.73 4.24
C LEU A 433 24.64 -5.23 4.85
N VAL A 434 25.38 -4.39 4.15
CA VAL A 434 26.58 -3.75 4.67
C VAL A 434 26.26 -2.85 5.86
N GLN A 435 25.18 -2.05 5.75
CA GLN A 435 24.69 -1.24 6.86
C GLN A 435 24.33 -2.11 8.08
N ALA A 436 23.67 -3.25 7.86
CA ALA A 436 23.34 -4.20 8.92
C ALA A 436 24.60 -4.72 9.61
N LEU A 437 25.61 -5.19 8.87
CA LEU A 437 26.85 -5.72 9.42
C LEU A 437 27.60 -4.67 10.24
N LYS A 438 27.64 -3.41 9.77
CA LYS A 438 28.27 -2.30 10.53
C LYS A 438 27.53 -2.07 11.86
N GLU A 439 26.19 -2.11 11.88
CA GLU A 439 25.40 -1.82 13.09
C GLU A 439 25.47 -2.95 14.12
N VAL A 440 25.52 -4.19 13.67
CA VAL A 440 25.53 -5.36 14.57
C VAL A 440 26.91 -5.80 15.01
N GLU A 441 27.98 -5.29 14.40
CA GLU A 441 29.39 -5.52 14.72
C GLU A 441 29.84 -7.00 14.70
N VAL A 442 29.14 -7.87 13.98
CA VAL A 442 29.53 -9.29 13.76
C VAL A 442 29.19 -9.73 12.33
N MET A 443 29.94 -10.72 11.80
CA MET A 443 29.73 -11.27 10.45
C MET A 443 28.66 -12.38 10.39
N ASN A 444 28.16 -12.89 11.51
CA ASN A 444 27.15 -13.96 11.58
C ASN A 444 25.87 -13.54 12.33
N PRO A 445 25.30 -12.37 12.05
CA PRO A 445 24.04 -11.94 12.67
C PRO A 445 22.85 -12.77 12.19
N VAL A 446 21.69 -12.56 12.81
CA VAL A 446 20.40 -12.89 12.22
C VAL A 446 19.84 -11.65 11.52
N ILE A 447 19.70 -11.71 10.21
CA ILE A 447 19.13 -10.64 9.40
C ILE A 447 17.70 -11.02 8.99
N MET A 448 16.75 -10.19 9.38
CA MET A 448 15.34 -10.38 9.03
C MET A 448 14.94 -9.50 7.86
N LEU A 449 14.50 -10.14 6.79
CA LEU A 449 13.92 -9.52 5.59
C LEU A 449 12.39 -9.55 5.70
N ASP A 450 11.79 -8.40 5.97
CA ASP A 450 10.36 -8.34 6.22
C ASP A 450 9.58 -8.02 4.92
N GLU A 451 8.43 -8.66 4.75
CA GLU A 451 7.50 -8.44 3.64
C GLU A 451 8.08 -8.74 2.24
N ILE A 452 8.73 -9.91 2.07
CA ILE A 452 9.28 -10.32 0.76
C ILE A 452 8.19 -10.59 -0.30
N ASP A 453 6.96 -10.81 0.12
CA ASP A 453 5.79 -10.95 -0.74
C ASP A 453 5.35 -9.64 -1.41
N LYS A 454 5.91 -8.50 -0.98
CA LYS A 454 5.63 -7.17 -1.53
C LYS A 454 6.77 -6.61 -2.40
N LEU A 455 7.67 -7.46 -2.84
CA LEU A 455 8.69 -7.09 -3.81
C LEU A 455 8.02 -6.73 -5.14
N GLY A 456 8.26 -5.52 -5.62
CA GLY A 456 7.73 -5.05 -6.90
C GLY A 456 8.74 -5.23 -8.04
N ALA A 457 8.28 -5.68 -9.20
CA ALA A 457 9.05 -5.53 -10.42
C ALA A 457 9.04 -4.05 -10.84
N SER A 458 10.21 -3.47 -11.14
CA SER A 458 10.35 -2.08 -11.57
C SER A 458 11.23 -1.99 -12.82
N TYR A 459 11.01 -0.93 -13.60
CA TYR A 459 11.88 -0.58 -14.73
C TYR A 459 13.33 -0.20 -14.30
N GLN A 460 13.56 0.08 -13.03
CA GLN A 460 14.86 0.55 -12.49
C GLN A 460 15.73 -0.55 -11.88
N GLY A 461 15.31 -1.80 -11.92
CA GLY A 461 16.06 -2.94 -11.38
C GLY A 461 15.14 -4.07 -10.90
N ASP A 462 15.74 -5.22 -10.64
CA ASP A 462 15.04 -6.39 -10.10
C ASP A 462 15.56 -6.74 -8.70
N PRO A 463 14.96 -6.19 -7.63
CA PRO A 463 15.33 -6.53 -6.26
C PRO A 463 15.23 -8.03 -5.94
N ALA A 464 14.36 -8.77 -6.64
CA ALA A 464 14.21 -10.20 -6.45
C ALA A 464 15.45 -10.96 -6.94
N SER A 465 16.05 -10.56 -8.06
CA SER A 465 17.31 -11.12 -8.54
C SER A 465 18.48 -10.81 -7.61
N ALA A 466 18.53 -9.57 -7.05
CA ALA A 466 19.55 -9.23 -6.04
C ALA A 466 19.40 -10.06 -4.76
N LEU A 467 18.18 -10.36 -4.34
CA LEU A 467 17.91 -11.25 -3.21
C LEU A 467 18.26 -12.71 -3.53
N LEU A 468 18.04 -13.17 -4.77
CA LEU A 468 18.45 -14.52 -5.18
C LEU A 468 19.94 -14.73 -4.96
N GLU A 469 20.77 -13.79 -5.43
CA GLU A 469 22.22 -13.85 -5.24
C GLU A 469 22.62 -13.76 -3.76
N THR A 470 21.96 -12.87 -3.02
CA THR A 470 22.23 -12.68 -1.57
C THR A 470 21.88 -13.88 -0.73
N LEU A 471 20.76 -14.53 -1.04
CA LEU A 471 20.21 -15.62 -0.25
C LEU A 471 20.74 -16.99 -0.70
N ASP A 472 21.31 -17.11 -1.91
CA ASP A 472 21.89 -18.36 -2.38
C ASP A 472 23.16 -18.70 -1.61
N PRO A 473 23.23 -19.81 -0.87
CA PRO A 473 24.41 -20.19 -0.11
C PRO A 473 25.67 -20.41 -0.96
N GLU A 474 25.50 -20.73 -2.26
CA GLU A 474 26.64 -20.92 -3.17
C GLU A 474 27.19 -19.59 -3.68
N GLN A 475 26.39 -18.54 -3.72
CA GLN A 475 26.75 -17.23 -4.27
C GLN A 475 27.06 -16.20 -3.18
N ASN A 476 26.42 -16.29 -2.01
CA ASN A 476 26.56 -15.30 -0.94
C ASN A 476 27.91 -15.31 -0.21
N VAL A 477 28.73 -16.30 -0.46
CA VAL A 477 30.16 -16.34 -0.04
C VAL A 477 30.96 -15.20 -0.70
N GLU A 478 30.53 -14.77 -1.88
CA GLU A 478 31.17 -13.73 -2.67
C GLU A 478 30.22 -12.56 -2.96
N PHE A 479 29.38 -12.17 -2.03
CA PHE A 479 28.46 -11.05 -2.19
C PHE A 479 29.20 -9.75 -2.46
N LEU A 480 28.94 -9.13 -3.60
CA LEU A 480 29.57 -7.87 -4.01
C LEU A 480 28.69 -6.66 -3.67
N ASP A 481 29.16 -5.80 -2.78
CA ASP A 481 28.54 -4.47 -2.58
C ASP A 481 29.16 -3.46 -3.55
N HIS A 482 28.31 -2.78 -4.33
CA HIS A 482 28.75 -1.83 -5.38
C HIS A 482 29.36 -0.54 -4.84
N TYR A 483 29.04 -0.14 -3.60
CA TYR A 483 29.63 1.03 -2.98
C TYR A 483 31.04 0.73 -2.48
N LEU A 484 31.18 -0.39 -1.79
CA LEU A 484 32.47 -0.83 -1.26
C LEU A 484 33.37 -1.36 -2.37
N ASP A 485 32.79 -1.93 -3.43
CA ASP A 485 33.53 -2.66 -4.48
C ASP A 485 34.40 -3.77 -3.85
N LEU A 486 33.85 -4.43 -2.82
CA LEU A 486 34.45 -5.51 -2.04
C LEU A 486 33.49 -6.68 -1.94
N ARG A 487 34.03 -7.88 -1.95
CA ARG A 487 33.28 -9.10 -1.72
C ARG A 487 33.20 -9.41 -0.22
N LEU A 488 32.00 -9.75 0.23
CA LEU A 488 31.68 -10.09 1.61
C LEU A 488 31.17 -11.52 1.69
N ASP A 489 31.65 -12.27 2.63
CA ASP A 489 31.14 -13.60 2.94
C ASP A 489 29.92 -13.50 3.87
N LEU A 490 28.74 -13.72 3.30
CA LEU A 490 27.48 -13.74 4.02
C LEU A 490 27.00 -15.17 4.36
N SER A 491 27.79 -16.21 4.08
CA SER A 491 27.41 -17.62 4.27
C SER A 491 27.07 -17.97 5.71
N LYS A 492 27.60 -17.23 6.69
CA LYS A 492 27.34 -17.42 8.12
C LYS A 492 26.20 -16.57 8.66
N VAL A 493 25.61 -15.70 7.84
CA VAL A 493 24.42 -14.95 8.18
C VAL A 493 23.21 -15.88 8.18
N LEU A 494 22.40 -15.82 9.23
CA LEU A 494 21.10 -16.49 9.23
C LEU A 494 20.04 -15.53 8.70
N PHE A 495 19.50 -15.84 7.53
CA PHE A 495 18.41 -15.06 6.96
C PHE A 495 17.05 -15.56 7.43
N VAL A 496 16.23 -14.66 7.96
CA VAL A 496 14.85 -14.95 8.34
C VAL A 496 13.95 -14.04 7.51
N CYS A 497 13.19 -14.62 6.60
CA CYS A 497 12.28 -13.90 5.74
C CYS A 497 10.86 -13.94 6.30
N THR A 498 10.04 -12.90 6.01
CA THR A 498 8.61 -12.93 6.32
C THR A 498 7.76 -12.64 5.09
N ALA A 499 6.62 -13.30 5.01
CA ALA A 499 5.62 -13.07 3.98
C ALA A 499 4.21 -13.22 4.57
N ASN A 500 3.21 -12.61 3.93
CA ASN A 500 1.82 -12.87 4.25
C ASN A 500 1.26 -14.00 3.39
N THR A 501 1.65 -14.06 2.11
CA THR A 501 1.27 -15.10 1.12
C THR A 501 2.51 -15.61 0.40
N LEU A 502 2.39 -16.76 -0.26
CA LEU A 502 3.47 -17.34 -1.09
C LEU A 502 3.34 -16.95 -2.56
N ASP A 503 2.15 -16.57 -3.00
CA ASP A 503 1.76 -16.49 -4.41
C ASP A 503 2.54 -15.44 -5.20
N SER A 504 3.01 -14.38 -4.52
CA SER A 504 3.77 -13.28 -5.13
C SER A 504 5.29 -13.46 -5.05
N ILE A 505 5.77 -14.51 -4.37
CA ILE A 505 7.20 -14.78 -4.21
C ILE A 505 7.68 -15.60 -5.41
N PRO A 506 8.76 -15.18 -6.11
CA PRO A 506 9.31 -15.95 -7.21
C PRO A 506 9.69 -17.38 -6.81
N GLY A 507 9.30 -18.36 -7.65
CA GLY A 507 9.57 -19.78 -7.42
C GLY A 507 11.02 -20.10 -7.05
N PRO A 508 12.04 -19.59 -7.78
CA PRO A 508 13.45 -19.82 -7.45
C PRO A 508 13.88 -19.34 -6.06
N LEU A 509 13.20 -18.32 -5.50
CA LEU A 509 13.43 -17.91 -4.11
C LEU A 509 12.80 -18.89 -3.13
N LEU A 510 11.56 -19.35 -3.41
CA LEU A 510 10.87 -20.30 -2.54
C LEU A 510 11.59 -21.63 -2.44
N ASP A 511 12.16 -22.13 -3.52
CA ASP A 511 12.88 -23.41 -3.57
C ASP A 511 14.12 -23.45 -2.66
N ARG A 512 14.65 -22.29 -2.29
CA ARG A 512 15.80 -22.15 -1.40
C ARG A 512 15.44 -21.92 0.08
N MET A 513 14.15 -21.73 0.38
CA MET A 513 13.67 -21.34 1.70
C MET A 513 12.99 -22.47 2.43
N GLU A 514 13.32 -22.63 3.69
CA GLU A 514 12.54 -23.49 4.60
C GLU A 514 11.27 -22.73 5.02
N VAL A 515 10.11 -23.19 4.52
CA VAL A 515 8.84 -22.52 4.74
C VAL A 515 8.19 -23.00 6.03
N ILE A 516 8.06 -22.10 7.00
CA ILE A 516 7.33 -22.31 8.25
C ILE A 516 6.02 -21.53 8.19
N ARG A 517 4.88 -22.24 8.13
CA ARG A 517 3.56 -21.62 8.05
C ARG A 517 3.00 -21.30 9.43
N LEU A 518 2.74 -20.04 9.69
CA LEU A 518 2.07 -19.53 10.87
C LEU A 518 0.57 -19.39 10.59
N SER A 519 -0.24 -20.14 11.29
CA SER A 519 -1.69 -19.97 11.28
C SER A 519 -2.13 -18.84 12.21
N GLY A 520 -3.39 -18.43 12.08
CA GLY A 520 -4.01 -17.49 13.01
C GLY A 520 -4.22 -18.09 14.38
N TYR A 521 -4.36 -17.21 15.37
CA TYR A 521 -4.65 -17.57 16.76
C TYR A 521 -6.15 -17.80 17.01
N ILE A 522 -6.47 -18.77 17.84
CA ILE A 522 -7.82 -18.94 18.39
C ILE A 522 -8.06 -17.97 19.57
N ALA A 523 -9.32 -17.87 20.03
CA ALA A 523 -9.69 -16.95 21.10
C ALA A 523 -8.93 -17.25 22.41
N GLU A 524 -8.71 -18.51 22.72
CA GLU A 524 -7.96 -18.96 23.92
C GLU A 524 -6.47 -18.59 23.85
N GLU A 525 -5.85 -18.76 22.69
CA GLU A 525 -4.46 -18.36 22.46
C GLU A 525 -4.34 -16.84 22.53
N LYS A 526 -5.26 -16.10 21.90
CA LYS A 526 -5.31 -14.63 22.01
C LYS A 526 -5.46 -14.16 23.44
N LEU A 527 -6.31 -14.81 24.22
CA LEU A 527 -6.48 -14.53 25.65
C LEU A 527 -5.18 -14.73 26.41
N ALA A 528 -4.48 -15.86 26.17
CA ALA A 528 -3.20 -16.14 26.80
C ALA A 528 -2.13 -15.11 26.41
N ILE A 529 -2.05 -14.75 25.12
CA ILE A 529 -1.15 -13.73 24.59
C ILE A 529 -1.48 -12.36 25.18
N ALA A 530 -2.77 -11.99 25.23
CA ALA A 530 -3.22 -10.73 25.81
C ALA A 530 -2.77 -10.59 27.27
N LYS A 531 -2.98 -11.63 28.08
CA LYS A 531 -2.63 -11.64 29.51
C LYS A 531 -1.13 -11.63 29.76
N ARG A 532 -0.38 -12.48 29.05
CA ARG A 532 1.05 -12.67 29.32
C ARG A 532 1.94 -11.61 28.69
N HIS A 533 1.53 -11.08 27.54
CA HIS A 533 2.41 -10.21 26.73
C HIS A 533 1.81 -8.85 26.44
N LEU A 534 0.58 -8.76 25.88
CA LEU A 534 0.08 -7.50 25.35
C LEU A 534 -0.34 -6.52 26.45
N TRP A 535 -1.11 -6.98 27.44
CA TRP A 535 -1.59 -6.16 28.54
C TRP A 535 -0.45 -5.57 29.37
N PRO A 536 0.53 -6.39 29.87
CA PRO A 536 1.67 -5.85 30.60
C PRO A 536 2.48 -4.84 29.76
N LYS A 537 2.71 -5.14 28.48
CA LYS A 537 3.41 -4.25 27.57
C LYS A 537 2.70 -2.90 27.39
N GLN A 538 1.36 -2.88 27.29
CA GLN A 538 0.61 -1.65 27.16
C GLN A 538 0.60 -0.83 28.48
N LEU A 539 0.58 -1.48 29.63
CA LEU A 539 0.71 -0.81 30.92
C LEU A 539 2.09 -0.16 31.08
N GLU A 540 3.16 -0.91 30.77
CA GLU A 540 4.53 -0.41 30.81
C GLU A 540 4.72 0.80 29.87
N LYS A 541 4.23 0.67 28.63
CA LYS A 541 4.30 1.75 27.63
C LYS A 541 3.57 3.03 28.08
N ALA A 542 2.50 2.87 28.86
CA ALA A 542 1.72 3.98 29.37
C ALA A 542 2.21 4.47 30.76
N GLY A 543 3.26 3.88 31.32
CA GLY A 543 3.78 4.24 32.65
C GLY A 543 2.82 3.94 33.81
N VAL A 544 1.85 3.04 33.64
CA VAL A 544 0.85 2.74 34.66
C VAL A 544 1.45 1.84 35.75
N PRO A 545 1.45 2.25 37.03
CA PRO A 545 1.95 1.43 38.13
C PRO A 545 1.18 0.11 38.26
N LYS A 546 1.89 -0.95 38.69
CA LYS A 546 1.28 -2.27 38.91
C LYS A 546 0.12 -2.18 39.90
N GLY A 547 -1.00 -2.82 39.57
CA GLY A 547 -2.18 -2.92 40.40
C GLY A 547 -3.16 -1.72 40.35
N ARG A 548 -2.83 -0.66 39.61
CA ARG A 548 -3.73 0.51 39.41
C ARG A 548 -4.78 0.27 38.32
N LEU A 549 -4.44 -0.47 37.31
CA LEU A 549 -5.33 -0.81 36.20
C LEU A 549 -5.31 -2.31 35.96
N SER A 550 -6.49 -2.92 35.91
CA SER A 550 -6.65 -4.34 35.64
C SER A 550 -7.81 -4.58 34.68
N ILE A 551 -7.75 -5.67 33.95
CA ILE A 551 -8.80 -6.14 33.05
C ILE A 551 -9.18 -7.57 33.39
N SER A 552 -10.48 -7.89 33.39
CA SER A 552 -10.94 -9.24 33.66
C SER A 552 -10.81 -10.16 32.44
N ASP A 553 -10.68 -11.45 32.67
CA ASP A 553 -10.65 -12.46 31.59
C ASP A 553 -11.92 -12.42 30.74
N ALA A 554 -13.07 -12.17 31.38
CA ALA A 554 -14.34 -12.02 30.67
C ALA A 554 -14.35 -10.79 29.75
N ALA A 555 -13.73 -9.67 30.19
CA ALA A 555 -13.58 -8.49 29.35
C ALA A 555 -12.63 -8.74 28.18
N LEU A 556 -11.50 -9.39 28.42
CA LEU A 556 -10.57 -9.79 27.34
C LEU A 556 -11.25 -10.71 26.31
N ARG A 557 -12.04 -11.68 26.75
CA ARG A 557 -12.82 -12.53 25.83
C ARG A 557 -13.82 -11.72 25.01
N ALA A 558 -14.57 -10.84 25.67
CA ALA A 558 -15.54 -9.97 24.99
C ALA A 558 -14.85 -9.01 24.00
N GLU A 559 -13.67 -8.52 24.33
CA GLU A 559 -12.86 -7.68 23.44
C GLU A 559 -12.37 -8.47 22.20
N ILE A 560 -11.86 -9.68 22.38
CA ILE A 560 -11.41 -10.57 21.29
C ILE A 560 -12.57 -10.89 20.35
N GLU A 561 -13.74 -11.21 20.91
CA GLU A 561 -14.93 -11.60 20.13
C GLU A 561 -15.62 -10.40 19.47
N GLY A 562 -15.73 -9.27 20.16
CA GLY A 562 -16.49 -8.10 19.71
C GLY A 562 -15.67 -7.07 18.91
N TYR A 563 -14.35 -6.99 19.13
CA TYR A 563 -13.54 -5.90 18.57
C TYR A 563 -12.28 -6.32 17.83
N ALA A 564 -11.83 -7.58 17.97
CA ALA A 564 -10.55 -8.05 17.43
C ALA A 564 -10.62 -9.45 16.78
N ARG A 565 -11.55 -9.65 15.83
CA ARG A 565 -11.73 -10.92 15.08
C ARG A 565 -10.70 -11.13 13.97
N GLU A 566 -9.51 -10.57 14.06
CA GLU A 566 -8.41 -10.81 13.13
C GLU A 566 -7.77 -12.18 13.33
N ALA A 567 -7.00 -12.67 12.36
CA ALA A 567 -6.20 -13.89 12.51
C ALA A 567 -5.07 -13.74 13.53
N GLY A 568 -4.44 -12.57 13.60
CA GLY A 568 -3.37 -12.24 14.54
C GLY A 568 -3.84 -11.55 15.81
N VAL A 569 -2.97 -10.74 16.40
CA VAL A 569 -3.23 -9.97 17.64
C VAL A 569 -2.92 -8.47 17.49
N ARG A 570 -2.75 -7.97 16.27
CA ARG A 570 -2.40 -6.57 16.02
C ARG A 570 -3.54 -5.61 16.35
N GLN A 571 -4.76 -5.96 15.95
CA GLN A 571 -5.95 -5.18 16.30
C GLN A 571 -6.26 -5.28 17.78
N LEU A 572 -6.10 -6.47 18.37
CA LEU A 572 -6.26 -6.68 19.82
C LEU A 572 -5.27 -5.79 20.60
N GLU A 573 -3.99 -5.75 20.22
CA GLU A 573 -2.99 -4.86 20.84
C GLU A 573 -3.40 -3.40 20.75
N LYS A 574 -3.94 -2.97 19.60
CA LYS A 574 -4.43 -1.61 19.36
C LYS A 574 -5.61 -1.25 20.25
N GLN A 575 -6.56 -2.16 20.41
CA GLN A 575 -7.73 -1.95 21.27
C GLN A 575 -7.34 -1.93 22.76
N LEU A 576 -6.49 -2.88 23.22
CA LEU A 576 -5.91 -2.84 24.55
C LEU A 576 -5.20 -1.51 24.85
N GLY A 577 -4.41 -1.01 23.88
CA GLY A 577 -3.77 0.30 23.99
C GLY A 577 -4.79 1.46 24.11
N LYS A 578 -5.95 1.35 23.44
CA LYS A 578 -7.04 2.33 23.57
C LYS A 578 -7.69 2.28 24.95
N LEU A 579 -7.93 1.05 25.48
CA LEU A 579 -8.43 0.85 26.86
C LEU A 579 -7.50 1.49 27.88
N VAL A 580 -6.20 1.20 27.78
CA VAL A 580 -5.19 1.75 28.70
C VAL A 580 -5.17 3.28 28.65
N ARG A 581 -5.10 3.88 27.44
CA ARG A 581 -5.08 5.35 27.30
C ARG A 581 -6.29 6.03 27.92
N LYS A 582 -7.51 5.51 27.65
CA LYS A 582 -8.74 6.08 28.25
C LYS A 582 -8.81 5.86 29.77
N SER A 583 -8.27 4.75 30.25
CA SER A 583 -8.19 4.48 31.70
C SER A 583 -7.19 5.40 32.39
N VAL A 584 -6.08 5.76 31.72
CA VAL A 584 -5.11 6.71 32.27
C VAL A 584 -5.73 8.09 32.50
N VAL A 585 -6.65 8.55 31.60
CA VAL A 585 -7.38 9.79 31.81
C VAL A 585 -8.14 9.75 33.14
N LYS A 586 -8.90 8.67 33.42
CA LYS A 586 -9.64 8.50 34.70
C LYS A 586 -8.71 8.42 35.92
N LEU A 587 -7.55 7.77 35.76
CA LEU A 587 -6.54 7.68 36.83
C LEU A 587 -5.85 9.02 37.11
N LEU A 588 -5.82 9.95 36.16
CA LEU A 588 -5.30 11.32 36.38
C LEU A 588 -6.33 12.21 37.06
N GLU A 589 -7.62 11.99 36.81
CA GLU A 589 -8.71 12.70 37.49
C GLU A 589 -8.79 12.30 38.98
N ASP A 590 -8.54 11.04 39.32
CA ASP A 590 -8.48 10.53 40.69
C ASP A 590 -7.21 9.68 40.92
N PRO A 591 -6.11 10.29 41.41
CA PRO A 591 -4.83 9.63 41.59
C PRO A 591 -4.80 8.42 42.53
N GLU A 592 -5.78 8.28 43.45
CA GLU A 592 -5.84 7.14 44.39
C GLU A 592 -6.74 6.00 43.88
N SER A 593 -7.49 6.20 42.80
CA SER A 593 -8.45 5.22 42.28
C SER A 593 -7.74 3.99 41.67
N LYS A 594 -8.45 2.87 41.70
CA LYS A 594 -8.11 1.64 41.00
C LYS A 594 -9.16 1.34 39.95
N VAL A 595 -8.76 1.23 38.71
CA VAL A 595 -9.66 0.92 37.61
C VAL A 595 -9.64 -0.57 37.30
N LYS A 596 -10.83 -1.20 37.32
CA LYS A 596 -11.01 -2.60 36.92
C LYS A 596 -11.99 -2.65 35.75
N ILE A 597 -11.51 -3.09 34.59
CA ILE A 597 -12.32 -3.16 33.37
C ILE A 597 -13.04 -4.50 33.30
N GLY A 598 -14.36 -4.45 33.28
CA GLY A 598 -15.26 -5.58 33.07
C GLY A 598 -15.83 -5.61 31.63
N PRO A 599 -16.61 -6.65 31.27
CA PRO A 599 -17.21 -6.75 29.93
C PRO A 599 -18.17 -5.61 29.57
N ARG A 600 -18.89 -5.08 30.57
CA ARG A 600 -19.87 -3.99 30.37
C ARG A 600 -19.20 -2.65 30.11
N ASP A 601 -18.00 -2.46 30.62
CA ASP A 601 -17.26 -1.21 30.48
C ASP A 601 -16.67 -1.03 29.09
N LEU A 602 -16.57 -2.13 28.30
CA LEU A 602 -15.92 -2.09 26.98
C LEU A 602 -16.61 -1.13 26.01
N GLU A 603 -17.93 -1.00 26.07
CA GLU A 603 -18.68 -0.10 25.20
C GLU A 603 -18.36 1.36 25.48
N ASP A 604 -18.13 1.73 26.73
CA ASP A 604 -17.75 3.10 27.12
C ASP A 604 -16.34 3.45 26.60
N TYR A 605 -15.45 2.47 26.62
CA TYR A 605 -14.06 2.66 26.18
C TYR A 605 -13.87 2.54 24.67
N LEU A 606 -14.48 1.54 24.05
CA LEU A 606 -14.23 1.16 22.66
C LEU A 606 -15.35 1.58 21.70
N GLY A 607 -16.55 1.83 22.22
CA GLY A 607 -17.79 2.02 21.47
C GLY A 607 -18.49 0.69 21.24
N MET A 608 -19.56 0.70 20.45
CA MET A 608 -20.33 -0.51 20.12
C MET A 608 -19.45 -1.59 19.48
N PRO A 609 -19.67 -2.87 19.83
CA PRO A 609 -18.92 -3.97 19.21
C PRO A 609 -19.05 -3.95 17.69
N VAL A 610 -17.91 -4.05 17.02
CA VAL A 610 -17.84 -4.11 15.54
C VAL A 610 -18.41 -5.43 15.04
N PHE A 611 -18.14 -6.50 15.79
CA PHE A 611 -18.61 -7.85 15.45
C PHE A 611 -19.72 -8.26 16.44
N ARG A 612 -20.93 -8.39 15.93
CA ARG A 612 -22.03 -8.98 16.69
C ARG A 612 -22.07 -10.50 16.49
N SER A 613 -22.71 -11.22 17.41
CA SER A 613 -22.96 -12.66 17.19
C SER A 613 -23.90 -12.80 16.00
N GLU A 614 -23.43 -13.38 14.94
CA GLU A 614 -24.23 -13.72 13.78
C GLU A 614 -25.18 -14.85 14.18
N GLN A 615 -26.47 -14.68 13.92
CA GLN A 615 -27.41 -15.77 14.07
C GLN A 615 -27.17 -16.77 12.93
N VAL A 616 -27.00 -18.05 13.29
CA VAL A 616 -26.93 -19.12 12.29
C VAL A 616 -28.29 -19.18 11.58
N LEU A 617 -28.29 -18.79 10.33
CA LEU A 617 -29.47 -18.86 9.49
C LEU A 617 -29.86 -20.32 9.28
N SER A 618 -31.16 -20.62 9.32
CA SER A 618 -31.68 -21.96 9.10
C SER A 618 -33.03 -21.92 8.40
N GLY A 619 -33.24 -22.80 7.47
CA GLY A 619 -34.46 -22.87 6.69
C GLY A 619 -34.31 -23.81 5.49
N ILE A 620 -35.37 -23.95 4.69
CA ILE A 620 -35.28 -24.63 3.41
C ILE A 620 -34.38 -23.81 2.48
N GLY A 621 -33.45 -24.48 1.82
CA GLY A 621 -32.49 -23.82 0.94
C GLY A 621 -31.35 -23.09 1.64
N VAL A 622 -31.24 -23.16 2.98
CA VAL A 622 -30.22 -22.47 3.77
C VAL A 622 -29.21 -23.46 4.34
N ILE A 623 -27.93 -23.29 3.97
CA ILE A 623 -26.83 -24.17 4.43
C ILE A 623 -25.67 -23.33 4.90
N THR A 624 -25.01 -23.74 5.98
CA THR A 624 -23.81 -23.10 6.50
C THR A 624 -22.55 -23.74 5.90
N GLY A 625 -21.84 -22.98 5.09
CA GLY A 625 -20.50 -23.30 4.61
C GLY A 625 -19.41 -22.79 5.52
N LEU A 626 -18.18 -23.21 5.24
CA LEU A 626 -16.97 -22.73 5.88
C LEU A 626 -16.02 -22.14 4.83
N ALA A 627 -15.61 -20.91 5.05
CA ALA A 627 -14.69 -20.18 4.19
C ALA A 627 -13.40 -19.85 4.94
N TRP A 628 -12.34 -19.65 4.17
CA TRP A 628 -11.10 -19.04 4.62
C TRP A 628 -11.00 -17.61 4.08
N THR A 629 -10.58 -16.68 4.91
CA THR A 629 -10.38 -15.28 4.55
C THR A 629 -9.04 -14.79 5.09
N SER A 630 -8.57 -13.65 4.63
CA SER A 630 -7.35 -13.00 5.15
C SER A 630 -7.43 -12.67 6.65
N MET A 631 -8.63 -12.61 7.21
CA MET A 631 -8.88 -12.41 8.65
C MET A 631 -9.02 -13.71 9.42
N GLY A 632 -8.82 -14.86 8.79
CA GLY A 632 -8.99 -16.20 9.35
C GLY A 632 -10.22 -16.93 8.78
N GLY A 633 -10.70 -17.94 9.48
CA GLY A 633 -11.90 -18.66 9.05
C GLY A 633 -13.20 -17.88 9.30
N ALA A 634 -14.18 -18.09 8.44
CA ALA A 634 -15.52 -17.54 8.55
C ALA A 634 -16.58 -18.60 8.23
N THR A 635 -17.78 -18.46 8.81
CA THR A 635 -18.96 -19.18 8.34
C THR A 635 -19.52 -18.47 7.12
N LEU A 636 -19.99 -19.22 6.15
CA LEU A 636 -20.51 -18.73 4.89
C LEU A 636 -21.94 -19.26 4.72
N PRO A 637 -22.97 -18.53 5.14
CA PRO A 637 -24.34 -18.94 4.84
C PRO A 637 -24.58 -18.90 3.33
N ILE A 638 -25.23 -19.90 2.81
CA ILE A 638 -25.64 -19.98 1.41
C ILE A 638 -27.15 -20.18 1.39
N GLU A 639 -27.84 -19.35 0.63
CA GLU A 639 -29.27 -19.32 0.53
C GLU A 639 -29.70 -19.63 -0.91
N ALA A 640 -30.60 -20.56 -1.08
CA ALA A 640 -31.24 -20.87 -2.37
C ALA A 640 -32.75 -20.67 -2.25
N THR A 641 -33.33 -19.96 -3.19
CA THR A 641 -34.79 -19.74 -3.26
C THR A 641 -35.30 -19.91 -4.68
N ARG A 642 -36.54 -20.32 -4.81
CA ARG A 642 -37.26 -20.37 -6.09
C ARG A 642 -38.03 -19.07 -6.26
N ILE A 643 -37.72 -18.29 -7.30
CA ILE A 643 -38.39 -17.02 -7.58
C ILE A 643 -39.77 -17.27 -8.20
N HIS A 644 -39.83 -18.14 -9.20
CA HIS A 644 -41.06 -18.53 -9.89
C HIS A 644 -40.91 -19.87 -10.63
N THR A 645 -42.03 -20.36 -11.18
CA THR A 645 -42.15 -21.66 -11.90
C THR A 645 -42.46 -21.50 -13.38
N LEU A 646 -42.22 -20.30 -13.94
CA LEU A 646 -42.63 -20.01 -15.33
C LEU A 646 -41.57 -20.45 -16.36
N ASN A 647 -40.34 -20.40 -16.00
CA ASN A 647 -39.22 -20.81 -16.87
C ASN A 647 -38.03 -21.29 -16.06
N ARG A 648 -37.18 -22.05 -16.71
CA ARG A 648 -35.86 -22.45 -16.17
C ARG A 648 -34.94 -21.26 -16.09
N GLY A 649 -34.25 -21.10 -14.97
CA GLY A 649 -33.19 -20.08 -14.82
C GLY A 649 -32.41 -20.26 -13.55
N PHE A 650 -31.19 -19.72 -13.57
CA PHE A 650 -30.27 -19.71 -12.43
C PHE A 650 -29.63 -18.34 -12.26
N LYS A 651 -29.86 -17.70 -11.12
CA LYS A 651 -29.32 -16.41 -10.79
C LYS A 651 -28.37 -16.52 -9.61
N LEU A 652 -27.21 -15.86 -9.71
CA LEU A 652 -26.18 -15.82 -8.68
C LEU A 652 -26.00 -14.39 -8.16
N THR A 653 -25.90 -14.22 -6.85
CA THR A 653 -25.58 -12.93 -6.22
C THR A 653 -24.71 -13.12 -4.98
N GLY A 654 -23.97 -12.07 -4.55
CA GLY A 654 -23.11 -12.09 -3.35
C GLY A 654 -21.66 -11.71 -3.62
N GLN A 655 -21.38 -10.97 -4.70
CA GLN A 655 -20.02 -10.62 -5.15
C GLN A 655 -19.09 -11.83 -5.28
N LEU A 656 -19.54 -12.81 -6.05
CA LEU A 656 -18.81 -14.05 -6.31
C LEU A 656 -17.77 -13.81 -7.39
N GLY A 657 -16.54 -14.23 -7.13
CA GLY A 657 -15.47 -14.34 -8.13
C GLY A 657 -15.77 -15.44 -9.16
N ASP A 658 -14.96 -15.53 -10.20
CA ASP A 658 -15.26 -16.41 -11.33
C ASP A 658 -15.17 -17.88 -10.97
N VAL A 659 -14.21 -18.28 -10.13
CA VAL A 659 -14.09 -19.67 -9.65
C VAL A 659 -15.30 -20.08 -8.81
N MET A 660 -15.81 -19.18 -7.98
CA MET A 660 -17.00 -19.46 -7.16
C MET A 660 -18.29 -19.50 -7.98
N LYS A 661 -18.41 -18.71 -9.06
CA LYS A 661 -19.52 -18.79 -10.02
C LYS A 661 -19.52 -20.14 -10.75
N GLU A 662 -18.35 -20.54 -11.26
CA GLU A 662 -18.18 -21.85 -11.88
C GLU A 662 -18.57 -22.99 -10.93
N SER A 663 -18.12 -22.92 -9.66
CA SER A 663 -18.49 -23.90 -8.63
C SER A 663 -20.01 -23.95 -8.39
N ALA A 664 -20.71 -22.82 -8.45
CA ALA A 664 -22.17 -22.78 -8.34
C ALA A 664 -22.86 -23.39 -9.55
N GLU A 665 -22.36 -23.19 -10.74
CA GLU A 665 -22.87 -23.80 -11.97
C GLU A 665 -22.65 -25.32 -11.99
N ILE A 666 -21.49 -25.79 -11.53
CA ILE A 666 -21.19 -27.20 -11.33
C ILE A 666 -22.19 -27.81 -10.33
N ALA A 667 -22.43 -27.16 -9.20
CA ALA A 667 -23.37 -27.61 -8.17
C ALA A 667 -24.80 -27.69 -8.72
N TYR A 668 -25.24 -26.69 -9.48
CA TYR A 668 -26.55 -26.66 -10.12
C TYR A 668 -26.69 -27.79 -11.13
N SER A 669 -25.71 -27.99 -12.01
CA SER A 669 -25.70 -29.05 -13.03
C SER A 669 -25.70 -30.45 -12.42
N TYR A 670 -24.89 -30.65 -11.37
CA TYR A 670 -24.80 -31.93 -10.69
C TYR A 670 -26.13 -32.29 -9.99
N ILE A 671 -26.70 -31.38 -9.20
CA ILE A 671 -27.95 -31.64 -8.50
C ILE A 671 -29.09 -31.83 -9.50
N GLY A 672 -29.18 -31.00 -10.54
CA GLY A 672 -30.19 -31.14 -11.59
C GLY A 672 -30.18 -32.50 -12.24
N SER A 673 -29.01 -33.02 -12.58
CA SER A 673 -28.88 -34.36 -13.23
C SER A 673 -29.09 -35.54 -12.28
N HIS A 674 -28.97 -35.36 -10.96
CA HIS A 674 -29.04 -36.46 -9.98
C HIS A 674 -30.19 -36.31 -8.98
N LEU A 675 -31.13 -35.41 -9.20
CA LEU A 675 -32.16 -35.06 -8.23
C LEU A 675 -33.05 -36.27 -7.83
N LYS A 676 -33.41 -37.12 -8.79
CA LYS A 676 -34.12 -38.37 -8.53
C LYS A 676 -33.40 -39.30 -7.55
N LYS A 677 -32.09 -39.40 -7.66
CA LYS A 677 -31.25 -40.22 -6.78
C LYS A 677 -31.29 -39.74 -5.33
N TYR A 678 -31.50 -38.44 -5.11
CA TYR A 678 -31.55 -37.84 -3.79
C TYR A 678 -32.98 -37.58 -3.31
N GLY A 679 -34.00 -38.18 -3.94
CA GLY A 679 -35.39 -38.12 -3.50
C GLY A 679 -36.12 -36.79 -3.79
N GLY A 680 -35.64 -36.05 -4.75
CA GLY A 680 -36.28 -34.85 -5.24
C GLY A 680 -37.07 -35.10 -6.54
N ASP A 681 -37.95 -34.15 -6.91
CA ASP A 681 -38.71 -34.20 -8.17
C ASP A 681 -37.76 -33.91 -9.34
N PRO A 682 -37.55 -34.87 -10.28
CA PRO A 682 -36.61 -34.69 -11.39
C PRO A 682 -36.88 -33.47 -12.27
N THR A 683 -38.15 -33.00 -12.30
CA THR A 683 -38.57 -31.86 -13.15
C THR A 683 -38.40 -30.50 -12.46
N PHE A 684 -38.04 -30.49 -11.19
CA PHE A 684 -37.95 -29.27 -10.40
C PHE A 684 -37.14 -28.15 -11.09
N PHE A 685 -35.92 -28.43 -11.55
CA PHE A 685 -35.06 -27.45 -12.18
C PHE A 685 -35.45 -27.10 -13.62
N ASP A 686 -36.29 -27.91 -14.26
CA ASP A 686 -36.80 -27.62 -15.61
C ASP A 686 -37.81 -26.49 -15.59
N GLN A 687 -38.51 -26.30 -14.47
CA GLN A 687 -39.60 -25.36 -14.28
C GLN A 687 -39.26 -24.23 -13.29
N ALA A 688 -38.14 -24.35 -12.58
CA ALA A 688 -37.81 -23.39 -11.53
C ALA A 688 -36.81 -22.33 -12.00
N PHE A 689 -37.10 -21.06 -11.73
CA PHE A 689 -36.11 -20.00 -11.72
C PHE A 689 -35.49 -19.92 -10.30
N VAL A 690 -34.29 -20.40 -10.15
CA VAL A 690 -33.61 -20.49 -8.84
C VAL A 690 -32.65 -19.31 -8.66
N HIS A 691 -32.70 -18.68 -7.50
CA HIS A 691 -31.73 -17.67 -7.09
C HIS A 691 -30.90 -18.22 -5.92
N LEU A 692 -29.60 -18.33 -6.14
CA LEU A 692 -28.61 -18.65 -5.11
C LEU A 692 -27.89 -17.41 -4.70
N HIS A 693 -27.93 -17.14 -3.39
CA HIS A 693 -27.34 -15.94 -2.79
C HIS A 693 -26.32 -16.32 -1.72
N VAL A 694 -25.18 -15.66 -1.73
CA VAL A 694 -24.19 -15.74 -0.66
C VAL A 694 -24.14 -14.38 0.03
N PRO A 695 -24.73 -14.25 1.23
CA PRO A 695 -24.80 -13.00 1.99
C PRO A 695 -23.43 -12.32 2.23
N GLU A 696 -23.46 -11.10 2.77
CA GLU A 696 -22.29 -10.23 2.98
C GLU A 696 -21.69 -9.69 1.65
N GLY A 697 -22.53 -9.02 0.87
CA GLY A 697 -22.17 -8.43 -0.42
C GLY A 697 -21.09 -7.36 -0.41
N ALA A 698 -20.63 -6.89 0.75
CA ALA A 698 -19.51 -5.95 0.86
C ALA A 698 -18.13 -6.62 0.73
N THR A 699 -18.05 -7.96 0.81
CA THR A 699 -16.78 -8.69 0.76
C THR A 699 -16.75 -9.58 -0.47
N PRO A 700 -15.81 -9.39 -1.41
CA PRO A 700 -15.61 -10.30 -2.53
C PRO A 700 -15.29 -11.71 -2.03
N LYS A 701 -15.91 -12.73 -2.67
CA LYS A 701 -15.74 -14.13 -2.32
C LYS A 701 -15.36 -14.92 -3.56
N ASP A 702 -14.31 -15.74 -3.44
CA ASP A 702 -13.89 -16.61 -4.53
C ASP A 702 -13.38 -17.96 -4.02
N GLY A 703 -13.31 -18.95 -4.91
CA GLY A 703 -12.79 -20.27 -4.66
C GLY A 703 -13.82 -21.40 -4.77
N PRO A 704 -13.36 -22.64 -5.03
CA PRO A 704 -14.22 -23.78 -5.34
C PRO A 704 -14.79 -24.46 -4.08
N SER A 705 -14.30 -24.16 -2.88
CA SER A 705 -14.57 -24.90 -1.64
C SER A 705 -16.01 -24.81 -1.11
N ALA A 706 -16.87 -24.00 -1.72
CA ALA A 706 -18.28 -23.85 -1.39
C ALA A 706 -19.20 -24.76 -2.23
N GLY A 707 -18.68 -25.50 -3.21
CA GLY A 707 -19.45 -26.29 -4.15
C GLY A 707 -20.39 -27.32 -3.47
N VAL A 708 -19.89 -28.04 -2.48
CA VAL A 708 -20.72 -29.00 -1.69
C VAL A 708 -21.84 -28.25 -0.95
N THR A 709 -21.58 -27.09 -0.42
CA THR A 709 -22.55 -26.27 0.33
C THR A 709 -23.65 -25.73 -0.60
N MET A 710 -23.24 -25.23 -1.77
CA MET A 710 -24.17 -24.74 -2.80
C MET A 710 -25.07 -25.86 -3.32
N ALA A 711 -24.50 -27.04 -3.61
CA ALA A 711 -25.24 -28.21 -3.99
C ALA A 711 -26.28 -28.64 -2.92
N SER A 712 -25.89 -28.54 -1.65
CA SER A 712 -26.76 -28.88 -0.52
C SER A 712 -27.91 -27.87 -0.34
N ALA A 713 -27.68 -26.60 -0.57
CA ALA A 713 -28.72 -25.57 -0.57
C ALA A 713 -29.73 -25.81 -1.72
N LEU A 714 -29.23 -26.13 -2.91
CA LEU A 714 -30.08 -26.48 -4.06
C LEU A 714 -30.89 -27.75 -3.83
N LEU A 715 -30.27 -28.78 -3.22
CA LEU A 715 -30.96 -30.02 -2.90
C LEU A 715 -32.05 -29.82 -1.83
N SER A 716 -31.76 -29.05 -0.77
CA SER A 716 -32.70 -28.68 0.27
C SER A 716 -33.93 -27.98 -0.34
N LEU A 717 -33.69 -27.02 -1.23
CA LEU A 717 -34.75 -26.30 -1.95
C LEU A 717 -35.60 -27.23 -2.81
N ALA A 718 -34.97 -28.10 -3.61
CA ALA A 718 -35.66 -29.00 -4.53
C ALA A 718 -36.45 -30.10 -3.81
N ARG A 719 -35.97 -30.54 -2.63
CA ARG A 719 -36.71 -31.50 -1.78
C ARG A 719 -37.75 -30.82 -0.88
N ASN A 720 -37.77 -29.50 -0.83
CA ASN A 720 -38.56 -28.73 0.12
C ASN A 720 -38.37 -29.21 1.58
N GLN A 721 -37.13 -29.55 1.93
CA GLN A 721 -36.78 -30.15 3.22
C GLN A 721 -35.73 -29.35 3.92
N VAL A 722 -35.97 -29.02 5.20
CA VAL A 722 -34.98 -28.35 6.05
C VAL A 722 -33.82 -29.30 6.31
N PRO A 723 -32.55 -28.85 6.11
CA PRO A 723 -31.39 -29.67 6.41
C PRO A 723 -31.17 -29.80 7.91
N LYS A 724 -30.39 -30.80 8.33
CA LYS A 724 -30.00 -30.99 9.72
C LYS A 724 -29.34 -29.72 10.26
N LYS A 725 -29.86 -29.20 11.37
CA LYS A 725 -29.33 -28.00 12.03
C LYS A 725 -27.99 -28.25 12.72
N GLY A 726 -27.17 -27.23 12.84
CA GLY A 726 -25.89 -27.29 13.58
C GLY A 726 -24.77 -28.01 12.82
N VAL A 727 -24.91 -28.18 11.52
CA VAL A 727 -23.90 -28.75 10.63
C VAL A 727 -23.30 -27.65 9.76
N ALA A 728 -21.98 -27.63 9.67
CA ALA A 728 -21.27 -26.79 8.69
C ALA A 728 -20.42 -27.68 7.78
N MET A 729 -20.18 -27.20 6.57
CA MET A 729 -19.46 -28.00 5.59
C MET A 729 -18.54 -27.18 4.69
N THR A 730 -17.62 -27.88 4.05
CA THR A 730 -16.80 -27.35 2.98
C THR A 730 -16.34 -28.50 2.08
N GLY A 731 -16.13 -28.23 0.82
CA GLY A 731 -15.68 -29.19 -0.16
C GLY A 731 -15.88 -28.67 -1.57
N GLU A 732 -14.95 -28.95 -2.46
CA GLU A 732 -15.12 -28.73 -3.88
C GLU A 732 -15.92 -29.90 -4.46
N LEU A 733 -16.86 -29.60 -5.35
CA LEU A 733 -17.72 -30.58 -5.98
C LEU A 733 -17.40 -30.70 -7.47
N THR A 734 -17.26 -31.96 -7.97
CA THR A 734 -17.14 -32.21 -9.39
C THR A 734 -18.48 -32.55 -10.04
N LEU A 735 -18.59 -32.47 -11.37
CA LEU A 735 -19.75 -32.90 -12.14
C LEU A 735 -20.09 -34.41 -11.97
N THR A 736 -19.14 -35.23 -11.54
CA THR A 736 -19.31 -36.66 -11.23
C THR A 736 -19.71 -36.93 -9.78
N GLY A 737 -19.82 -35.85 -8.96
CA GLY A 737 -20.19 -35.93 -7.56
C GLY A 737 -19.07 -36.35 -6.61
N GLN A 738 -17.82 -36.25 -7.02
CA GLN A 738 -16.68 -36.40 -6.12
C GLN A 738 -16.53 -35.14 -5.26
N VAL A 739 -16.07 -35.31 -4.04
CA VAL A 739 -15.75 -34.23 -3.11
C VAL A 739 -14.23 -34.13 -3.03
N LEU A 740 -13.68 -33.05 -3.59
CA LEU A 740 -12.25 -32.80 -3.67
C LEU A 740 -11.72 -32.07 -2.44
N PRO A 741 -10.41 -32.19 -2.14
CA PRO A 741 -9.78 -31.57 -0.98
C PRO A 741 -9.79 -30.04 -1.09
N ILE A 742 -9.74 -29.41 0.09
CA ILE A 742 -9.75 -27.95 0.23
C ILE A 742 -8.58 -27.47 1.12
N GLY A 743 -8.23 -26.21 0.99
CA GLY A 743 -7.27 -25.54 1.88
C GLY A 743 -7.92 -24.94 3.13
N GLY A 744 -7.08 -24.59 4.13
CA GLY A 744 -7.50 -23.85 5.31
C GLY A 744 -8.39 -24.67 6.28
N VAL A 745 -8.14 -25.94 6.44
CA VAL A 745 -8.92 -26.84 7.35
C VAL A 745 -8.90 -26.29 8.77
N ARG A 746 -7.74 -25.85 9.28
CA ARG A 746 -7.60 -25.30 10.64
C ARG A 746 -8.47 -24.08 10.85
N GLU A 747 -8.39 -23.11 9.95
CA GLU A 747 -9.16 -21.86 10.01
C GLU A 747 -10.67 -22.11 9.93
N LYS A 748 -11.08 -23.05 9.08
CA LYS A 748 -12.48 -23.47 8.92
C LYS A 748 -13.02 -24.14 10.17
N VAL A 749 -12.23 -25.00 10.82
CA VAL A 749 -12.57 -25.63 12.12
C VAL A 749 -12.70 -24.57 13.21
N ILE A 750 -11.79 -23.59 13.26
CA ILE A 750 -11.84 -22.46 14.20
C ILE A 750 -13.13 -21.65 14.00
N ALA A 751 -13.50 -21.39 12.74
CA ALA A 751 -14.75 -20.66 12.42
C ALA A 751 -16.00 -21.39 12.91
N ALA A 752 -16.06 -22.70 12.69
CA ALA A 752 -17.16 -23.53 13.14
C ALA A 752 -17.30 -23.52 14.68
N ARG A 753 -16.18 -23.73 15.40
CA ARG A 753 -16.16 -23.69 16.87
C ARG A 753 -16.61 -22.34 17.41
N ARG A 754 -16.19 -21.25 16.79
CA ARG A 754 -16.57 -19.88 17.17
C ARG A 754 -18.09 -19.66 17.09
N GLN A 755 -18.73 -20.27 16.09
CA GLN A 755 -20.19 -20.23 15.91
C GLN A 755 -20.89 -21.34 16.69
N LYS A 756 -20.16 -22.08 17.53
CA LYS A 756 -20.70 -23.21 18.31
C LYS A 756 -21.31 -24.31 17.43
N ILE A 757 -20.77 -24.49 16.24
CA ILE A 757 -21.11 -25.59 15.33
C ILE A 757 -20.09 -26.70 15.57
N PHE A 758 -20.55 -27.82 16.10
CA PHE A 758 -19.70 -28.94 16.49
C PHE A 758 -19.84 -30.16 15.57
N GLU A 759 -20.65 -30.08 14.54
CA GLU A 759 -20.80 -31.13 13.54
C GLU A 759 -20.36 -30.61 12.18
N LEU A 760 -19.35 -31.27 11.58
CA LEU A 760 -18.70 -30.81 10.36
C LEU A 760 -18.73 -31.87 9.28
N ILE A 761 -18.83 -31.43 8.01
CA ILE A 761 -18.62 -32.30 6.85
C ILE A 761 -17.40 -31.78 6.11
N LEU A 762 -16.36 -32.62 6.01
CA LEU A 762 -15.10 -32.33 5.34
C LEU A 762 -14.82 -33.34 4.23
N PRO A 763 -14.03 -33.00 3.21
CA PRO A 763 -13.55 -33.99 2.23
C PRO A 763 -12.72 -35.10 2.89
N GLU A 764 -12.89 -36.32 2.43
CA GLU A 764 -12.10 -37.49 2.93
C GLU A 764 -10.60 -37.26 2.75
N ALA A 765 -10.19 -36.64 1.65
CA ALA A 765 -8.78 -36.31 1.38
C ALA A 765 -8.17 -35.29 2.37
N ASN A 766 -8.99 -34.58 3.15
CA ASN A 766 -8.54 -33.69 4.20
C ASN A 766 -8.48 -34.35 5.60
N ARG A 767 -8.72 -35.66 5.69
CA ARG A 767 -8.67 -36.38 6.97
C ARG A 767 -7.33 -36.19 7.68
N GLY A 768 -6.21 -36.39 6.98
CA GLY A 768 -4.88 -36.17 7.54
C GLY A 768 -4.70 -34.76 8.09
N HIS A 769 -5.07 -33.73 7.32
CA HIS A 769 -5.00 -32.34 7.77
C HIS A 769 -5.87 -32.05 9.01
N PHE A 770 -6.99 -32.76 9.17
CA PHE A 770 -7.81 -32.63 10.39
C PHE A 770 -7.19 -33.38 11.57
N GLU A 771 -6.64 -34.55 11.34
CA GLU A 771 -6.00 -35.38 12.39
C GLU A 771 -4.71 -34.75 12.91
N GLU A 772 -4.00 -33.97 12.09
CA GLU A 772 -2.84 -33.16 12.48
C GLU A 772 -3.20 -31.94 13.34
N LEU A 773 -4.47 -31.55 13.44
CA LEU A 773 -4.86 -30.45 14.30
C LEU A 773 -4.65 -30.78 15.78
N PRO A 774 -4.25 -29.81 16.61
CA PRO A 774 -4.14 -29.97 18.05
C PRO A 774 -5.42 -30.49 18.68
N ASP A 775 -5.30 -31.31 19.72
CA ASP A 775 -6.41 -31.99 20.39
C ASP A 775 -7.52 -31.02 20.81
N TYR A 776 -7.16 -29.85 21.35
CA TYR A 776 -8.14 -28.85 21.78
C TYR A 776 -9.01 -28.27 20.64
N LEU A 777 -8.56 -28.41 19.39
CA LEU A 777 -9.36 -28.03 18.21
C LEU A 777 -10.27 -29.17 17.75
N ARG A 778 -9.86 -30.44 17.97
CA ARG A 778 -10.60 -31.60 17.53
C ARG A 778 -11.63 -32.07 18.57
N GLU A 779 -11.32 -31.86 19.86
CA GLU A 779 -12.12 -32.33 20.99
C GLU A 779 -13.55 -31.74 20.93
N GLY A 780 -14.55 -32.63 21.06
CA GLY A 780 -15.96 -32.28 21.02
C GLY A 780 -16.54 -32.02 19.61
N LEU A 781 -15.76 -32.24 18.53
CA LEU A 781 -16.25 -32.16 17.16
C LEU A 781 -16.65 -33.55 16.66
N THR A 782 -17.78 -33.60 15.94
CA THR A 782 -18.19 -34.73 15.14
C THR A 782 -17.91 -34.44 13.67
N VAL A 783 -16.97 -35.17 13.06
CA VAL A 783 -16.58 -34.89 11.67
C VAL A 783 -16.97 -36.04 10.77
N HIS A 784 -17.74 -35.74 9.73
CA HIS A 784 -18.12 -36.65 8.67
C HIS A 784 -17.21 -36.44 7.47
N PHE A 785 -16.43 -37.41 7.10
CA PHE A 785 -15.57 -37.33 5.93
C PHE A 785 -16.29 -37.87 4.69
N ALA A 786 -16.41 -37.03 3.68
CA ALA A 786 -17.17 -37.36 2.46
C ALA A 786 -16.22 -37.57 1.27
N LYS A 787 -16.38 -38.67 0.56
CA LYS A 787 -15.71 -38.96 -0.74
C LYS A 787 -16.61 -38.51 -1.90
N ARG A 788 -17.90 -38.67 -1.73
CA ARG A 788 -18.90 -38.33 -2.73
C ARG A 788 -20.04 -37.52 -2.11
N TYR A 789 -20.69 -36.73 -2.92
CA TYR A 789 -21.83 -35.90 -2.48
C TYR A 789 -22.95 -36.72 -1.79
N GLY A 790 -23.13 -38.00 -2.18
CA GLY A 790 -24.08 -38.89 -1.50
C GLY A 790 -23.82 -39.06 -0.02
N ASP A 791 -22.57 -38.98 0.42
CA ASP A 791 -22.21 -39.07 1.84
C ASP A 791 -22.65 -37.78 2.57
N VAL A 792 -22.52 -36.64 1.93
CA VAL A 792 -22.99 -35.34 2.44
C VAL A 792 -24.53 -35.34 2.58
N ALA A 793 -25.23 -35.81 1.53
CA ALA A 793 -26.67 -35.82 1.51
C ALA A 793 -27.27 -36.70 2.62
N LYS A 794 -26.64 -37.86 2.95
CA LYS A 794 -27.07 -38.73 4.04
C LYS A 794 -26.97 -38.06 5.42
N VAL A 795 -25.94 -37.24 5.63
CA VAL A 795 -25.75 -36.52 6.93
C VAL A 795 -26.76 -35.40 7.07
N LEU A 796 -27.00 -34.65 5.98
CA LEU A 796 -27.87 -33.48 6.01
C LEU A 796 -29.37 -33.83 5.99
N PHE A 797 -29.70 -34.90 5.33
CA PHE A 797 -31.07 -35.34 5.13
C PHE A 797 -31.19 -36.81 5.56
N PRO A 798 -31.13 -37.09 6.88
CA PRO A 798 -31.34 -38.44 7.38
C PRO A 798 -32.76 -38.93 7.01
N ALA A 799 -32.89 -40.24 6.77
CA ALA A 799 -34.11 -40.87 6.33
C ALA A 799 -35.22 -40.72 7.36
#